data_7fbc0821413d30f27bb62c6ea77f4613
#
_entry.id   7fbc0821413d30f27bb62c6ea77f4613
#
_cell.length_a   1.000
_cell.length_b   1.000
_cell.length_c   1.000
_cell.angle_alpha   90.00
_cell.angle_beta   90.00
_cell.angle_gamma   90.00
#
_symmetry.space_group_name_H-M   'P 1'
#
loop_
_entity.id
_entity.type
_entity.pdbx_description
1 polymer ?
#
loop_
_entity_poly.entity_id
_entity_poly.type
_entity_poly.pdbx_seq_one_letter_code
_entity_poly.pdbx_strand_id
1 'polypeptide(L)'
;MLGEIIATIQQEQNEVIRKKPQHNMIVQGAAGSGKTTVAMHRISYILYNYEQEFAPEDFYIVGSNQVLLNYITGVLPELNVYGVSQMTMEQLFVRLLYEDWDKSWQIKPVVKGVTPAVKGTLVWFKELENFCLRYEYRAIPREDVVIEKTGKVLLDRATIARLLKETKDLSRADKISRLTDYLMARLENELSGKYYSYTQLEKQKLKHYYETYFGKREWKGSVAELYEQFLKEEQEKDFTVEVPEGGYDVYDLAAMAYLYKRLKEDTVIREAGHVVIDEAQDFGMMVYASLKYCLSKCTYTIMGDVAQNISDRYGLNDWTELRKLMLPGEFDYFGILQKSYRNTVEISEFATDILYHGSFPVYPVEPIIRHGEPVTVKKCVDFTEQVTQAEQIIKAWQSKGLDTIAVVCIDETEAEKVTAALQGSVDLNTGDAGKWEIGEGVMVLPLKYTKGLEFDAVLIFNASEEDYPVEDGYVKQLYVAATRALHELTVLYRGKLTGLIADPVSPEQKKRMRLAADAQKKPVKTVVKQAEPEKTKEEIYRQRAQEAEKERVARERYGPKKIIVTRNSQGTTDGATPKKAGKSGGPESRRTGQPSPAKVYGAGNGNAGRATGRQEPRMVENNGEYGDMPDAKALMPAGHSRIDCAVRMVMKGKGYVDLLSSYGTLRITPLAVDLFRICFAKGQCREFPKAAVTAAGDLRCTVRENPSLVEITAGYAQIRVDKKTGALTFLNTQGKILLTERSREPRQLGEKKNWSFFEWKKDEALIAGGIGAPKPLKIGNSAAYFSYGRADDRYPGLASSKGYEMIFPAGSRVLCCNIAMYGTYISMEETDIIDYYLRAK
;
A
#
# COMPACT_ATOMS: atom_id res chain seq x y z
N MET A 1 18.03 14.35 -21.79
CA MET A 1 16.60 14.19 -21.50
C MET A 1 16.23 14.50 -20.06
N LEU A 2 16.82 13.92 -19.00
CA LEU A 2 16.47 14.26 -17.61
C LEU A 2 16.77 15.72 -17.22
N GLY A 3 17.86 16.30 -17.71
CA GLY A 3 18.21 17.71 -17.46
C GLY A 3 17.24 18.71 -18.09
N GLU A 4 16.56 18.32 -19.15
CA GLU A 4 15.54 19.15 -19.81
C GLU A 4 14.18 19.06 -19.11
N ILE A 5 13.82 17.89 -18.58
CA ILE A 5 12.58 17.68 -17.81
C ILE A 5 12.61 18.48 -16.50
N ILE A 6 13.72 18.48 -15.80
CA ILE A 6 13.88 19.24 -14.54
C ILE A 6 13.80 20.76 -14.76
N ALA A 7 14.25 21.26 -15.92
CA ALA A 7 14.19 22.69 -16.26
C ALA A 7 12.76 23.19 -16.59
N THR A 8 11.80 22.29 -16.82
CA THR A 8 10.47 22.65 -17.33
C THR A 8 9.32 22.44 -16.35
N ILE A 9 9.58 21.97 -15.10
CA ILE A 9 8.52 21.86 -14.08
C ILE A 9 7.92 23.25 -13.81
N GLN A 10 6.66 23.40 -14.17
CA GLN A 10 5.95 24.67 -14.08
C GLN A 10 5.43 24.96 -12.67
N GLN A 11 5.02 26.20 -12.44
CA GLN A 11 4.55 26.64 -11.13
C GLN A 11 3.41 25.77 -10.58
N GLU A 12 2.39 25.45 -11.41
CA GLU A 12 1.26 24.61 -11.01
C GLU A 12 1.68 23.17 -10.66
N GLN A 13 2.64 22.58 -11.39
CA GLN A 13 3.22 21.27 -11.11
C GLN A 13 4.05 21.32 -9.83
N ASN A 14 4.88 22.35 -9.65
CA ASN A 14 5.66 22.57 -8.43
C ASN A 14 4.78 22.73 -7.20
N GLU A 15 3.64 23.41 -7.33
CA GLU A 15 2.71 23.55 -6.23
C GLU A 15 2.19 22.18 -5.76
N VAL A 16 1.79 21.33 -6.69
CA VAL A 16 1.34 19.94 -6.38
C VAL A 16 2.46 19.13 -5.75
N ILE A 17 3.66 19.15 -6.33
CA ILE A 17 4.82 18.38 -5.85
C ILE A 17 5.15 18.75 -4.40
N ARG A 18 5.10 20.03 -4.04
CA ARG A 18 5.57 20.54 -2.74
C ARG A 18 4.50 20.61 -1.65
N LYS A 19 3.24 20.25 -1.94
CA LYS A 19 2.22 20.15 -0.87
C LYS A 19 2.60 19.14 0.19
N LYS A 20 2.29 19.46 1.44
CA LYS A 20 2.60 18.58 2.58
C LYS A 20 1.96 17.20 2.45
N PRO A 21 2.69 16.11 2.74
CA PRO A 21 2.19 14.75 2.58
C PRO A 21 1.15 14.33 3.64
N GLN A 22 1.01 15.09 4.73
CA GLN A 22 0.04 14.83 5.79
C GLN A 22 -1.40 15.16 5.40
N HIS A 23 -1.62 15.75 4.22
CA HIS A 23 -2.93 16.16 3.71
C HIS A 23 -3.26 15.39 2.42
N ASN A 24 -4.53 15.09 2.25
CA ASN A 24 -5.01 14.47 1.02
C ASN A 24 -5.04 15.49 -0.12
N MET A 25 -4.81 14.98 -1.32
CA MET A 25 -4.98 15.80 -2.51
C MET A 25 -5.65 15.05 -3.64
N ILE A 26 -6.41 15.79 -4.44
CA ILE A 26 -6.92 15.36 -5.74
C ILE A 26 -6.43 16.34 -6.78
N VAL A 27 -5.91 15.84 -7.89
CA VAL A 27 -5.39 16.66 -8.99
C VAL A 27 -6.09 16.25 -10.29
N GLN A 28 -6.86 17.18 -10.84
CA GLN A 28 -7.35 17.08 -12.21
C GLN A 28 -6.22 17.56 -13.13
N GLY A 29 -5.82 16.73 -14.06
CA GLY A 29 -4.83 17.12 -15.07
C GLY A 29 -5.32 16.81 -16.48
N ALA A 30 -5.22 17.76 -17.38
CA ALA A 30 -5.52 17.56 -18.78
C ALA A 30 -4.66 16.45 -19.43
N ALA A 31 -5.06 15.93 -20.58
CA ALA A 31 -4.23 15.05 -21.38
C ALA A 31 -2.85 15.71 -21.62
N GLY A 32 -1.76 14.98 -21.37
CA GLY A 32 -0.40 15.52 -21.56
C GLY A 32 0.04 16.58 -20.53
N SER A 33 -0.66 16.77 -19.42
CA SER A 33 -0.23 17.72 -18.36
C SER A 33 0.90 17.19 -17.46
N GLY A 34 1.37 15.97 -17.70
CA GLY A 34 2.46 15.36 -16.94
C GLY A 34 2.02 14.85 -15.57
N LYS A 35 0.76 14.44 -15.38
CA LYS A 35 0.23 13.88 -14.11
C LYS A 35 1.14 12.83 -13.50
N THR A 36 1.43 11.78 -14.25
CA THR A 36 2.28 10.67 -13.79
C THR A 36 3.69 11.14 -13.41
N THR A 37 4.27 12.03 -14.21
CA THR A 37 5.58 12.65 -13.91
C THR A 37 5.53 13.46 -12.62
N VAL A 38 4.48 14.26 -12.42
CA VAL A 38 4.25 15.05 -11.19
C VAL A 38 4.10 14.13 -9.99
N ALA A 39 3.38 13.01 -10.13
CA ALA A 39 3.24 11.99 -9.09
C ALA A 39 4.61 11.43 -8.65
N MET A 40 5.45 11.06 -9.62
CA MET A 40 6.77 10.51 -9.35
C MET A 40 7.71 11.53 -8.69
N HIS A 41 7.75 12.77 -9.21
CA HIS A 41 8.51 13.85 -8.58
C HIS A 41 8.01 14.18 -7.17
N ARG A 42 6.69 14.08 -6.93
CA ARG A 42 6.13 14.27 -5.60
C ARG A 42 6.60 13.18 -4.63
N ILE A 43 6.60 11.92 -5.05
CA ILE A 43 7.12 10.82 -4.22
C ILE A 43 8.57 11.08 -3.87
N SER A 44 9.42 11.38 -4.86
CA SER A 44 10.83 11.73 -4.64
C SER A 44 10.99 12.92 -3.68
N TYR A 45 10.19 13.97 -3.86
CA TYR A 45 10.19 15.14 -2.99
C TYR A 45 9.82 14.80 -1.54
N ILE A 46 8.79 13.96 -1.34
CA ILE A 46 8.36 13.56 0.00
C ILE A 46 9.44 12.71 0.66
N LEU A 47 9.94 11.70 -0.04
CA LEU A 47 10.99 10.82 0.51
C LEU A 47 12.28 11.56 0.86
N TYR A 48 12.60 12.64 0.14
CA TYR A 48 13.77 13.46 0.43
C TYR A 48 13.54 14.43 1.60
N ASN A 49 12.38 15.14 1.63
CA ASN A 49 12.15 16.19 2.61
C ASN A 49 11.50 15.71 3.91
N TYR A 50 10.89 14.54 3.91
CA TYR A 50 10.16 13.95 5.05
C TYR A 50 10.69 12.55 5.38
N GLU A 51 11.99 12.32 5.21
CA GLU A 51 12.65 11.02 5.43
C GLU A 51 12.51 10.46 6.86
N GLN A 52 12.22 11.32 7.83
CA GLN A 52 11.96 10.92 9.22
C GLN A 52 10.52 10.40 9.43
N GLU A 53 9.59 10.79 8.56
CA GLU A 53 8.17 10.45 8.68
C GLU A 53 7.75 9.35 7.71
N PHE A 54 8.40 9.28 6.54
CA PHE A 54 8.05 8.37 5.45
C PHE A 54 9.27 7.61 4.95
N ALA A 55 9.14 6.30 4.88
CA ALA A 55 10.08 5.41 4.18
C ALA A 55 9.49 4.99 2.82
N PRO A 56 10.30 4.54 1.86
CA PRO A 56 9.80 4.07 0.57
C PRO A 56 8.71 2.99 0.67
N GLU A 57 8.82 2.12 1.66
CA GLU A 57 7.86 1.04 1.93
C GLU A 57 6.49 1.55 2.37
N ASP A 58 6.40 2.79 2.87
CA ASP A 58 5.15 3.45 3.24
C ASP A 58 4.35 3.91 2.01
N PHE A 59 4.95 3.89 0.81
CA PHE A 59 4.30 4.37 -0.41
C PHE A 59 3.74 3.23 -1.25
N TYR A 60 2.48 3.39 -1.64
CA TYR A 60 1.85 2.58 -2.68
C TYR A 60 1.53 3.45 -3.88
N ILE A 61 1.96 3.00 -5.06
CA ILE A 61 1.56 3.57 -6.35
C ILE A 61 0.55 2.63 -6.96
N VAL A 62 -0.64 3.15 -7.22
CA VAL A 62 -1.75 2.39 -7.78
C VAL A 62 -2.08 2.95 -9.15
N GLY A 63 -1.93 2.11 -10.17
CA GLY A 63 -2.30 2.40 -11.55
C GLY A 63 -3.52 1.63 -12.01
N SER A 64 -4.13 2.09 -13.09
CA SER A 64 -5.28 1.42 -13.70
C SER A 64 -4.90 0.17 -14.51
N ASN A 65 -3.64 0.03 -14.90
CA ASN A 65 -3.17 -1.10 -15.69
C ASN A 65 -1.65 -1.36 -15.52
N GLN A 66 -1.22 -2.54 -15.95
CA GLN A 66 0.17 -2.96 -15.83
C GLN A 66 1.14 -2.18 -16.73
N VAL A 67 0.69 -1.71 -17.89
CA VAL A 67 1.54 -0.96 -18.84
C VAL A 67 1.99 0.37 -18.19
N LEU A 68 1.06 1.09 -17.56
CA LEU A 68 1.38 2.31 -16.81
C LEU A 68 2.37 2.03 -15.67
N LEU A 69 2.15 0.95 -14.92
CA LEU A 69 3.05 0.57 -13.82
C LEU A 69 4.45 0.23 -14.31
N ASN A 70 4.57 -0.46 -15.45
CA ASN A 70 5.87 -0.77 -16.05
C ASN A 70 6.64 0.51 -16.44
N TYR A 71 5.94 1.50 -17.00
CA TYR A 71 6.52 2.82 -17.29
C TYR A 71 7.02 3.51 -16.01
N ILE A 72 6.20 3.55 -14.97
CA ILE A 72 6.57 4.15 -13.67
C ILE A 72 7.79 3.43 -13.08
N THR A 73 7.85 2.11 -13.19
CA THR A 73 8.98 1.30 -12.72
C THR A 73 10.30 1.70 -13.38
N GLY A 74 10.26 2.07 -14.66
CA GLY A 74 11.43 2.53 -15.40
C GLY A 74 11.94 3.92 -14.98
N VAL A 75 11.04 4.82 -14.58
CA VAL A 75 11.37 6.23 -14.28
C VAL A 75 11.75 6.46 -12.82
N LEU A 76 11.16 5.74 -11.87
CA LEU A 76 11.45 5.94 -10.43
C LEU A 76 12.94 5.82 -10.06
N PRO A 77 13.72 4.84 -10.58
CA PRO A 77 15.16 4.77 -10.31
C PRO A 77 15.93 6.00 -10.78
N GLU A 78 15.52 6.65 -11.88
CA GLU A 78 16.14 7.87 -12.37
C GLU A 78 15.96 9.05 -11.40
N LEU A 79 14.90 9.00 -10.57
CA LEU A 79 14.62 9.96 -9.49
C LEU A 79 15.22 9.52 -8.14
N ASN A 80 16.07 8.50 -8.11
CA ASN A 80 16.63 7.90 -6.89
C ASN A 80 15.56 7.37 -5.92
N VAL A 81 14.43 6.93 -6.45
CA VAL A 81 13.32 6.34 -5.68
C VAL A 81 13.32 4.83 -5.86
N TYR A 82 13.54 4.11 -4.77
CA TYR A 82 13.59 2.66 -4.72
C TYR A 82 12.70 2.15 -3.58
N GLY A 83 12.16 0.94 -3.71
CA GLY A 83 11.41 0.28 -2.62
C GLY A 83 9.95 0.70 -2.49
N VAL A 84 9.44 1.54 -3.38
CA VAL A 84 8.03 1.90 -3.43
C VAL A 84 7.23 0.76 -4.07
N SER A 85 6.14 0.34 -3.42
CA SER A 85 5.28 -0.72 -3.93
C SER A 85 4.38 -0.22 -5.06
N GLN A 86 4.38 -0.93 -6.18
CA GLN A 86 3.59 -0.61 -7.37
C GLN A 86 2.63 -1.75 -7.67
N MET A 87 1.36 -1.44 -7.90
CA MET A 87 0.34 -2.45 -8.11
C MET A 87 -0.90 -1.87 -8.78
N THR A 88 -1.72 -2.72 -9.40
CA THR A 88 -3.05 -2.31 -9.85
C THR A 88 -4.00 -2.20 -8.65
N MET A 89 -5.17 -1.57 -8.86
CA MET A 89 -6.17 -1.44 -7.80
C MET A 89 -6.68 -2.82 -7.32
N GLU A 90 -6.84 -3.74 -8.24
CA GLU A 90 -7.22 -5.12 -7.95
C GLU A 90 -6.17 -5.83 -7.10
N GLN A 91 -4.89 -5.70 -7.47
CA GLN A 91 -3.78 -6.27 -6.69
C GLN A 91 -3.70 -5.68 -5.28
N LEU A 92 -4.02 -4.39 -5.13
CA LEU A 92 -4.10 -3.75 -3.82
C LEU A 92 -5.21 -4.39 -2.96
N PHE A 93 -6.41 -4.57 -3.50
CA PHE A 93 -7.49 -5.20 -2.74
C PHE A 93 -7.20 -6.67 -2.43
N VAL A 94 -6.64 -7.43 -3.38
CA VAL A 94 -6.16 -8.80 -3.13
C VAL A 94 -5.14 -8.84 -1.99
N ARG A 95 -4.20 -7.89 -1.97
CA ARG A 95 -3.24 -7.76 -0.87
C ARG A 95 -3.93 -7.48 0.48
N LEU A 96 -5.01 -6.69 0.49
CA LEU A 96 -5.77 -6.37 1.70
C LEU A 96 -6.66 -7.51 2.20
N LEU A 97 -6.93 -8.51 1.36
CA LEU A 97 -7.63 -9.73 1.75
C LEU A 97 -6.75 -10.73 2.50
N TYR A 98 -5.44 -10.61 2.39
CA TYR A 98 -4.46 -11.49 3.05
C TYR A 98 -4.72 -12.98 2.80
N GLU A 99 -5.01 -13.72 3.86
CA GLU A 99 -5.24 -15.17 3.83
C GLU A 99 -6.59 -15.58 3.28
N ASP A 100 -7.55 -14.68 3.29
CA ASP A 100 -8.88 -14.93 2.75
C ASP A 100 -8.89 -14.93 1.22
N TRP A 101 -7.80 -14.52 0.55
CA TRP A 101 -7.66 -14.67 -0.88
C TRP A 101 -7.29 -16.10 -1.24
N ASP A 102 -8.20 -16.82 -1.91
CA ASP A 102 -7.90 -18.15 -2.45
C ASP A 102 -7.13 -18.03 -3.77
N LYS A 103 -6.03 -18.75 -3.91
CA LYS A 103 -5.18 -18.74 -5.10
C LYS A 103 -5.85 -19.31 -6.36
N SER A 104 -6.96 -20.03 -6.20
CA SER A 104 -7.78 -20.51 -7.31
C SER A 104 -8.65 -19.42 -7.92
N TRP A 105 -8.89 -18.34 -7.19
CA TRP A 105 -9.67 -17.21 -7.69
C TRP A 105 -8.89 -16.38 -8.70
N GLN A 106 -9.62 -15.81 -9.66
CA GLN A 106 -9.06 -15.02 -10.75
C GLN A 106 -9.48 -13.57 -10.62
N ILE A 107 -8.58 -12.67 -10.97
CA ILE A 107 -8.89 -11.26 -11.20
C ILE A 107 -9.45 -11.14 -12.62
N LYS A 108 -10.65 -10.61 -12.75
CA LYS A 108 -11.31 -10.37 -14.03
C LYS A 108 -11.40 -8.88 -14.34
N PRO A 109 -11.27 -8.46 -15.60
CA PRO A 109 -11.55 -7.08 -15.97
C PRO A 109 -13.04 -6.79 -15.78
N VAL A 110 -13.37 -5.53 -15.55
CA VAL A 110 -14.75 -5.06 -15.52
C VAL A 110 -15.38 -5.23 -16.91
N VAL A 111 -16.44 -6.01 -16.98
CA VAL A 111 -17.20 -6.22 -18.23
C VAL A 111 -18.30 -5.16 -18.30
N LYS A 112 -18.40 -4.45 -19.43
CA LYS A 112 -19.46 -3.44 -19.63
C LYS A 112 -20.84 -4.02 -19.39
N GLY A 113 -21.65 -3.37 -18.55
CA GLY A 113 -23.01 -3.83 -18.25
C GLY A 113 -23.67 -3.08 -17.10
N VAL A 114 -24.84 -3.54 -16.70
CA VAL A 114 -25.62 -2.96 -15.60
C VAL A 114 -24.95 -3.25 -14.25
N THR A 115 -24.45 -4.46 -14.06
CA THR A 115 -23.81 -4.89 -12.80
C THR A 115 -22.67 -3.99 -12.35
N PRO A 116 -21.63 -3.66 -13.18
CA PRO A 116 -20.58 -2.74 -12.78
C PRO A 116 -21.08 -1.31 -12.53
N ALA A 117 -22.07 -0.86 -13.29
CA ALA A 117 -22.69 0.45 -13.09
C ALA A 117 -23.35 0.58 -11.71
N VAL A 118 -23.96 -0.49 -11.22
CA VAL A 118 -24.54 -0.56 -9.86
C VAL A 118 -23.43 -0.67 -8.81
N LYS A 119 -22.54 -1.66 -8.97
CA LYS A 119 -21.46 -1.95 -8.01
C LYS A 119 -20.47 -0.80 -7.83
N GLY A 120 -20.28 0.06 -8.84
CA GLY A 120 -19.37 1.21 -8.80
C GLY A 120 -19.82 2.38 -7.93
N THR A 121 -21.04 2.38 -7.40
CA THR A 121 -21.69 3.54 -6.77
C THR A 121 -21.49 3.63 -5.25
N LEU A 122 -21.63 4.85 -4.69
CA LEU A 122 -21.73 5.03 -3.22
C LEU A 122 -23.00 4.41 -2.63
N VAL A 123 -24.07 4.29 -3.42
CA VAL A 123 -25.30 3.63 -2.97
C VAL A 123 -25.02 2.18 -2.67
N TRP A 124 -24.29 1.49 -3.57
CA TRP A 124 -23.85 0.12 -3.38
C TRP A 124 -22.97 -0.04 -2.14
N PHE A 125 -22.02 0.88 -1.93
CA PHE A 125 -21.20 0.86 -0.72
C PHE A 125 -22.03 1.00 0.56
N LYS A 126 -23.07 1.85 0.54
CA LYS A 126 -23.97 1.99 1.70
C LYS A 126 -24.77 0.73 1.97
N GLU A 127 -25.23 0.01 0.94
CA GLU A 127 -25.88 -1.28 1.14
C GLU A 127 -24.93 -2.32 1.76
N LEU A 128 -23.67 -2.34 1.31
CA LEU A 128 -22.63 -3.17 1.92
C LEU A 128 -22.38 -2.79 3.39
N GLU A 129 -22.32 -1.49 3.70
CA GLU A 129 -22.19 -0.98 5.08
C GLU A 129 -23.40 -1.41 5.93
N ASN A 130 -24.61 -1.30 5.39
CA ASN A 130 -25.83 -1.74 6.04
C ASN A 130 -25.84 -3.25 6.29
N PHE A 131 -25.35 -4.04 5.36
CA PHE A 131 -25.17 -5.48 5.54
C PHE A 131 -24.23 -5.78 6.71
N CYS A 132 -23.08 -5.12 6.79
CA CYS A 132 -22.16 -5.26 7.91
C CYS A 132 -22.79 -4.89 9.24
N LEU A 133 -23.56 -3.79 9.30
CA LEU A 133 -24.26 -3.38 10.51
C LEU A 133 -25.30 -4.41 10.96
N ARG A 134 -26.05 -5.01 10.01
CA ARG A 134 -26.99 -6.10 10.33
C ARG A 134 -26.27 -7.33 10.85
N TYR A 135 -25.12 -7.69 10.24
CA TYR A 135 -24.30 -8.80 10.68
C TYR A 135 -23.76 -8.57 12.10
N GLU A 136 -23.14 -7.41 12.35
CA GLU A 136 -22.63 -7.03 13.68
C GLU A 136 -23.75 -7.01 14.74
N TYR A 137 -24.96 -6.60 14.34
CA TYR A 137 -26.13 -6.61 15.24
C TYR A 137 -26.44 -8.02 15.73
N ARG A 138 -26.33 -9.01 14.88
CA ARG A 138 -26.59 -10.43 15.21
C ARG A 138 -25.40 -11.07 15.93
N ALA A 139 -24.18 -10.68 15.59
CA ALA A 139 -22.96 -11.29 16.07
C ALA A 139 -22.52 -10.81 17.47
N ILE A 140 -22.76 -9.55 17.82
CA ILE A 140 -22.35 -8.99 19.12
C ILE A 140 -23.52 -9.07 20.10
N PRO A 141 -23.39 -9.79 21.25
CA PRO A 141 -24.40 -9.84 22.30
C PRO A 141 -24.78 -8.45 22.81
N ARG A 142 -26.08 -8.22 23.02
CA ARG A 142 -26.62 -6.90 23.44
C ARG A 142 -27.47 -6.93 24.71
N GLU A 143 -27.47 -8.07 25.37
CA GLU A 143 -28.20 -8.30 26.61
C GLU A 143 -27.35 -7.85 27.80
N ASP A 144 -27.99 -7.72 28.99
CA ASP A 144 -27.27 -7.43 30.20
C ASP A 144 -26.26 -8.54 30.52
N VAL A 145 -25.01 -8.17 30.74
CA VAL A 145 -23.95 -9.09 31.11
C VAL A 145 -23.93 -9.21 32.64
N VAL A 146 -24.26 -10.38 33.13
CA VAL A 146 -24.50 -10.63 34.56
C VAL A 146 -23.55 -11.70 35.07
N ILE A 147 -23.03 -11.56 36.29
CA ILE A 147 -22.34 -12.64 37.00
C ILE A 147 -23.42 -13.56 37.56
N GLU A 148 -23.55 -14.76 36.97
CA GLU A 148 -24.61 -15.74 37.35
C GLU A 148 -24.63 -16.03 38.86
N LYS A 149 -23.48 -16.18 39.50
CA LYS A 149 -23.35 -16.50 40.96
C LYS A 149 -23.96 -15.40 41.86
N THR A 150 -23.89 -14.16 41.48
CA THR A 150 -24.28 -13.03 42.34
C THR A 150 -25.47 -12.23 41.80
N GLY A 151 -25.90 -12.47 40.59
CA GLY A 151 -26.89 -11.66 39.89
C GLY A 151 -26.43 -10.23 39.56
N LYS A 152 -25.16 -9.93 39.78
CA LYS A 152 -24.61 -8.60 39.56
C LYS A 152 -24.48 -8.28 38.09
N VAL A 153 -25.12 -7.18 37.66
CA VAL A 153 -24.98 -6.65 36.30
C VAL A 153 -23.60 -5.98 36.18
N LEU A 154 -22.73 -6.52 35.32
CA LEU A 154 -21.43 -5.95 34.97
C LEU A 154 -21.58 -4.88 33.89
N LEU A 155 -22.39 -5.15 32.88
CA LEU A 155 -22.63 -4.23 31.78
C LEU A 155 -24.09 -4.33 31.36
N ASP A 156 -24.79 -3.23 31.43
CA ASP A 156 -26.21 -3.19 31.06
C ASP A 156 -26.41 -2.94 29.55
N ARG A 157 -27.55 -3.38 29.04
CA ARG A 157 -27.95 -3.26 27.64
C ARG A 157 -27.87 -1.83 27.09
N ALA A 158 -28.21 -0.82 27.93
CA ALA A 158 -28.20 0.57 27.50
C ALA A 158 -26.75 1.06 27.27
N THR A 159 -25.83 0.66 28.15
CA THR A 159 -24.40 0.95 28.03
C THR A 159 -23.79 0.26 26.79
N ILE A 160 -24.13 -1.01 26.54
CA ILE A 160 -23.68 -1.73 25.34
C ILE A 160 -24.19 -1.01 24.08
N ALA A 161 -25.47 -0.65 24.04
CA ALA A 161 -26.05 0.04 22.88
C ALA A 161 -25.40 1.42 22.64
N ARG A 162 -25.10 2.16 23.71
CA ARG A 162 -24.40 3.45 23.63
C ARG A 162 -22.97 3.28 23.08
N LEU A 163 -22.20 2.35 23.62
CA LEU A 163 -20.84 2.07 23.16
C LEU A 163 -20.80 1.64 21.69
N LEU A 164 -21.72 0.78 21.25
CA LEU A 164 -21.83 0.36 19.86
C LEU A 164 -22.24 1.50 18.93
N LYS A 165 -23.06 2.45 19.41
CA LYS A 165 -23.41 3.66 18.64
C LYS A 165 -22.23 4.61 18.49
N GLU A 166 -21.46 4.82 19.56
CA GLU A 166 -20.25 5.65 19.56
C GLU A 166 -19.14 5.08 18.68
N THR A 167 -19.12 3.77 18.47
CA THR A 167 -18.11 3.05 17.70
C THR A 167 -18.61 2.53 16.35
N LYS A 168 -19.73 3.06 15.82
CA LYS A 168 -20.38 2.54 14.61
C LYS A 168 -19.46 2.36 13.41
N ASP A 169 -18.46 3.23 13.25
CA ASP A 169 -17.55 3.28 12.11
C ASP A 169 -16.27 2.44 12.31
N LEU A 170 -16.09 1.85 13.48
CA LEU A 170 -14.97 0.99 13.79
C LEU A 170 -15.17 -0.44 13.27
N SER A 171 -14.07 -1.20 13.17
CA SER A 171 -14.13 -2.63 12.87
C SER A 171 -14.87 -3.40 13.96
N ARG A 172 -15.34 -4.62 13.63
CA ARG A 172 -15.95 -5.52 14.62
C ARG A 172 -14.98 -5.83 15.76
N ALA A 173 -13.71 -6.08 15.46
CA ALA A 173 -12.68 -6.36 16.44
C ALA A 173 -12.48 -5.19 17.41
N ASP A 174 -12.39 -3.95 16.93
CA ASP A 174 -12.27 -2.76 17.76
C ASP A 174 -13.49 -2.54 18.65
N LYS A 175 -14.70 -2.81 18.13
CA LYS A 175 -15.95 -2.74 18.91
C LYS A 175 -15.93 -3.75 20.06
N ILE A 176 -15.56 -4.99 19.75
CA ILE A 176 -15.44 -6.07 20.73
C ILE A 176 -14.38 -5.74 21.78
N SER A 177 -13.21 -5.27 21.35
CA SER A 177 -12.13 -4.86 22.26
C SER A 177 -12.63 -3.80 23.24
N ARG A 178 -13.26 -2.73 22.77
CA ARG A 178 -13.80 -1.67 23.66
C ARG A 178 -14.87 -2.16 24.62
N LEU A 179 -15.78 -3.02 24.15
CA LEU A 179 -16.79 -3.62 25.02
C LEU A 179 -16.15 -4.53 26.08
N THR A 180 -15.15 -5.30 25.69
CA THR A 180 -14.40 -6.20 26.58
C THR A 180 -13.63 -5.40 27.61
N ASP A 181 -12.94 -4.31 27.23
CA ASP A 181 -12.21 -3.44 28.15
C ASP A 181 -13.15 -2.87 29.23
N TYR A 182 -14.33 -2.37 28.81
CA TYR A 182 -15.35 -1.88 29.74
C TYR A 182 -15.86 -2.98 30.67
N LEU A 183 -16.11 -4.16 30.14
CA LEU A 183 -16.58 -5.32 30.90
C LEU A 183 -15.52 -5.78 31.89
N MET A 184 -14.27 -5.91 31.47
CA MET A 184 -13.16 -6.36 32.30
C MET A 184 -12.85 -5.38 33.42
N ALA A 185 -12.88 -4.08 33.16
CA ALA A 185 -12.73 -3.05 34.22
C ALA A 185 -13.83 -3.14 35.29
N ARG A 186 -15.09 -3.40 34.88
CA ARG A 186 -16.21 -3.63 35.82
C ARG A 186 -16.06 -4.92 36.59
N LEU A 187 -15.64 -6.00 35.93
CA LEU A 187 -15.36 -7.28 36.54
C LEU A 187 -14.24 -7.15 37.60
N GLU A 188 -13.15 -6.47 37.29
CA GLU A 188 -12.03 -6.29 38.24
C GLU A 188 -12.45 -5.53 39.47
N ASN A 189 -13.27 -4.49 39.33
CA ASN A 189 -13.84 -3.76 40.46
C ASN A 189 -14.70 -4.69 41.33
N GLU A 190 -15.52 -5.56 40.74
CA GLU A 190 -16.35 -6.50 41.48
C GLU A 190 -15.51 -7.58 42.17
N LEU A 191 -14.51 -8.16 41.49
CA LEU A 191 -13.62 -9.17 42.04
C LEU A 191 -12.68 -8.65 43.16
N SER A 192 -12.46 -7.34 43.25
CA SER A 192 -11.70 -6.67 44.31
C SER A 192 -12.60 -6.18 45.45
N GLY A 193 -13.93 -6.19 45.28
CA GLY A 193 -14.92 -5.76 46.25
C GLY A 193 -14.94 -6.65 47.49
N LYS A 194 -15.32 -6.04 48.65
CA LYS A 194 -15.35 -6.73 49.95
C LYS A 194 -16.63 -7.55 50.18
N TYR A 195 -17.62 -7.48 49.31
CA TYR A 195 -18.94 -8.04 49.53
C TYR A 195 -19.03 -9.54 49.21
N TYR A 196 -18.21 -10.02 48.24
CA TYR A 196 -18.12 -11.43 47.90
C TYR A 196 -16.65 -11.83 47.87
N SER A 197 -16.31 -12.95 48.53
CA SER A 197 -14.97 -13.50 48.42
C SER A 197 -14.93 -14.53 47.27
N TYR A 198 -14.15 -14.26 46.29
CA TYR A 198 -13.83 -15.16 45.17
C TYR A 198 -12.49 -15.83 45.43
N THR A 199 -12.43 -17.12 45.26
CA THR A 199 -11.15 -17.83 45.23
C THR A 199 -10.32 -17.43 44.02
N GLN A 200 -9.00 -17.61 44.06
CA GLN A 200 -8.13 -17.31 42.93
C GLN A 200 -8.54 -18.05 41.63
N LEU A 201 -8.96 -19.32 41.80
CA LEU A 201 -9.44 -20.13 40.68
C LEU A 201 -10.74 -19.56 40.05
N GLU A 202 -11.69 -19.12 40.89
CA GLU A 202 -12.93 -18.49 40.43
C GLU A 202 -12.64 -17.18 39.71
N LYS A 203 -11.73 -16.36 40.23
CA LYS A 203 -11.31 -15.11 39.58
C LYS A 203 -10.72 -15.37 38.22
N GLN A 204 -9.86 -16.37 38.07
CA GLN A 204 -9.27 -16.73 36.78
C GLN A 204 -10.33 -17.25 35.80
N LYS A 205 -11.24 -18.12 36.23
CA LYS A 205 -12.33 -18.63 35.37
C LYS A 205 -13.26 -17.50 34.90
N LEU A 206 -13.64 -16.56 35.75
CA LEU A 206 -14.49 -15.44 35.43
C LEU A 206 -13.79 -14.49 34.45
N LYS A 207 -12.51 -14.17 34.69
CA LYS A 207 -11.73 -13.35 33.76
C LYS A 207 -11.69 -13.98 32.38
N HIS A 208 -11.29 -15.22 32.27
CA HIS A 208 -11.22 -15.94 30.99
C HIS A 208 -12.59 -16.04 30.28
N TYR A 209 -13.67 -16.25 31.03
CA TYR A 209 -15.03 -16.33 30.45
C TYR A 209 -15.47 -15.00 29.87
N TYR A 210 -15.26 -13.89 30.59
CA TYR A 210 -15.72 -12.56 30.13
C TYR A 210 -14.77 -11.91 29.15
N GLU A 211 -13.51 -12.24 29.12
CA GLU A 211 -12.53 -11.80 28.14
C GLU A 211 -12.94 -12.19 26.70
N THR A 212 -13.58 -13.34 26.54
CA THR A 212 -14.05 -13.83 25.24
C THR A 212 -15.54 -13.62 24.98
N TYR A 213 -16.26 -12.97 25.89
CA TYR A 213 -17.72 -12.93 25.90
C TYR A 213 -18.33 -12.36 24.62
N PHE A 214 -17.86 -11.22 24.14
CA PHE A 214 -18.37 -10.54 22.96
C PHE A 214 -17.84 -11.15 21.64
N GLY A 215 -16.77 -11.89 21.66
CA GLY A 215 -16.12 -12.49 20.49
C GLY A 215 -16.63 -13.89 20.09
N LYS A 216 -17.49 -14.51 20.88
CA LYS A 216 -17.89 -15.92 20.71
C LYS A 216 -18.61 -16.26 19.38
N ARG A 217 -19.24 -15.29 18.74
CA ARG A 217 -19.99 -15.47 17.47
C ARG A 217 -19.20 -14.90 16.29
N GLU A 218 -18.02 -15.43 16.08
CA GLU A 218 -17.17 -15.06 14.97
C GLU A 218 -17.57 -15.77 13.68
N TRP A 219 -17.45 -15.07 12.54
CA TRP A 219 -17.58 -15.71 11.23
C TRP A 219 -16.35 -16.56 10.93
N LYS A 220 -16.57 -17.84 10.69
CA LYS A 220 -15.49 -18.81 10.42
C LYS A 220 -15.33 -19.16 8.94
N GLY A 221 -16.28 -18.75 8.10
CA GLY A 221 -16.23 -18.95 6.66
C GLY A 221 -15.29 -17.98 5.94
N SER A 222 -15.17 -18.12 4.64
CA SER A 222 -14.40 -17.20 3.79
C SER A 222 -15.10 -15.86 3.63
N VAL A 223 -14.36 -14.82 3.25
CA VAL A 223 -14.95 -13.51 2.90
C VAL A 223 -15.81 -13.62 1.63
N ALA A 224 -15.48 -14.53 0.72
CA ALA A 224 -16.27 -14.76 -0.48
C ALA A 224 -17.67 -15.26 -0.16
N GLU A 225 -17.82 -16.16 0.83
CA GLU A 225 -19.14 -16.60 1.29
C GLU A 225 -19.96 -15.44 1.90
N LEU A 226 -19.31 -14.53 2.65
CA LEU A 226 -19.97 -13.31 3.14
C LEU A 226 -20.41 -12.40 1.99
N TYR A 227 -19.57 -12.26 0.99
CA TYR A 227 -19.86 -11.45 -0.18
C TYR A 227 -21.00 -12.05 -1.02
N GLU A 228 -20.97 -13.36 -1.21
CA GLU A 228 -22.06 -14.09 -1.89
C GLU A 228 -23.41 -13.93 -1.15
N GLN A 229 -23.38 -14.02 0.18
CA GLN A 229 -24.58 -13.76 0.99
C GLN A 229 -25.09 -12.34 0.80
N PHE A 230 -24.18 -11.34 0.80
CA PHE A 230 -24.56 -9.95 0.53
C PHE A 230 -25.21 -9.81 -0.85
N LEU A 231 -24.62 -10.38 -1.90
CA LEU A 231 -25.16 -10.29 -3.26
C LEU A 231 -26.55 -10.91 -3.36
N LYS A 232 -26.77 -12.05 -2.72
CA LYS A 232 -28.09 -12.70 -2.68
C LYS A 232 -29.14 -11.86 -1.95
N GLU A 233 -28.78 -11.26 -0.79
CA GLU A 233 -29.67 -10.33 -0.07
C GLU A 233 -30.01 -9.09 -0.92
N GLU A 234 -29.09 -8.60 -1.75
CA GLU A 234 -29.33 -7.44 -2.62
C GLU A 234 -30.14 -7.82 -3.87
N GLN A 235 -29.97 -9.03 -4.42
CA GLN A 235 -30.83 -9.53 -5.49
C GLN A 235 -32.29 -9.64 -5.02
N GLU A 236 -32.55 -10.03 -3.77
CA GLU A 236 -33.90 -10.05 -3.17
C GLU A 236 -34.53 -8.65 -3.05
N LYS A 237 -33.74 -7.58 -3.13
CA LYS A 237 -34.15 -6.18 -3.13
C LYS A 237 -34.23 -5.57 -4.54
N ASP A 238 -34.33 -6.39 -5.57
CA ASP A 238 -34.40 -6.00 -6.99
C ASP A 238 -33.12 -5.33 -7.57
N PHE A 239 -31.96 -5.46 -6.93
CA PHE A 239 -30.71 -5.05 -7.57
C PHE A 239 -30.30 -6.07 -8.64
N THR A 240 -30.06 -5.57 -9.85
CA THR A 240 -29.58 -6.42 -10.97
C THR A 240 -28.07 -6.60 -10.84
N VAL A 241 -27.65 -7.60 -10.08
CA VAL A 241 -26.23 -7.93 -9.88
C VAL A 241 -26.03 -9.44 -10.05
N GLU A 242 -24.87 -9.80 -10.60
CA GLU A 242 -24.48 -11.19 -10.77
C GLU A 242 -23.60 -11.64 -9.60
N VAL A 243 -23.75 -12.92 -9.22
CA VAL A 243 -22.87 -13.57 -8.25
C VAL A 243 -21.66 -14.11 -9.01
N PRO A 244 -20.44 -13.70 -8.70
CA PRO A 244 -19.23 -14.14 -9.41
C PRO A 244 -18.91 -15.61 -9.12
N GLU A 245 -18.54 -16.35 -10.16
CA GLU A 245 -18.10 -17.75 -10.05
C GLU A 245 -16.56 -17.83 -10.09
N GLY A 246 -15.91 -17.59 -8.94
CA GLY A 246 -14.44 -17.71 -8.80
C GLY A 246 -13.60 -16.67 -9.56
N GLY A 247 -14.21 -15.65 -10.14
CA GLY A 247 -13.55 -14.55 -10.82
C GLY A 247 -14.14 -13.22 -10.42
N TYR A 248 -13.32 -12.32 -9.91
CA TYR A 248 -13.74 -11.08 -9.25
C TYR A 248 -13.19 -9.85 -9.96
N ASP A 249 -14.03 -8.87 -10.20
CA ASP A 249 -13.61 -7.57 -10.70
C ASP A 249 -13.19 -6.63 -9.55
N VAL A 250 -12.74 -5.42 -9.88
CA VAL A 250 -12.27 -4.44 -8.89
C VAL A 250 -13.34 -4.08 -7.86
N TYR A 251 -14.63 -4.09 -8.22
CA TYR A 251 -15.73 -3.77 -7.30
C TYR A 251 -16.03 -4.90 -6.34
N ASP A 252 -15.96 -6.14 -6.82
CA ASP A 252 -16.06 -7.33 -5.99
C ASP A 252 -14.92 -7.37 -4.97
N LEU A 253 -13.69 -7.16 -5.45
CA LEU A 253 -12.50 -7.14 -4.60
C LEU A 253 -12.55 -6.01 -3.57
N ALA A 254 -13.03 -4.83 -3.95
CA ALA A 254 -13.23 -3.71 -3.02
C ALA A 254 -14.25 -4.03 -1.93
N ALA A 255 -15.35 -4.69 -2.31
CA ALA A 255 -16.39 -5.13 -1.36
C ALA A 255 -15.84 -6.20 -0.40
N MET A 256 -15.16 -7.21 -0.94
CA MET A 256 -14.56 -8.28 -0.15
C MET A 256 -13.48 -7.75 0.81
N ALA A 257 -12.62 -6.83 0.37
CA ALA A 257 -11.63 -6.18 1.23
C ALA A 257 -12.28 -5.38 2.35
N TYR A 258 -13.37 -4.66 2.06
CA TYR A 258 -14.14 -3.96 3.09
C TYR A 258 -14.77 -4.92 4.10
N LEU A 259 -15.38 -6.02 3.65
CA LEU A 259 -15.95 -7.05 4.52
C LEU A 259 -14.89 -7.68 5.42
N TYR A 260 -13.73 -8.00 4.84
CA TYR A 260 -12.60 -8.56 5.58
C TYR A 260 -12.13 -7.60 6.69
N LYS A 261 -11.81 -6.36 6.33
CA LYS A 261 -11.35 -5.33 7.25
C LYS A 261 -12.38 -4.98 8.32
N ARG A 262 -13.67 -5.02 7.98
CA ARG A 262 -14.76 -4.67 8.87
C ARG A 262 -15.12 -5.79 9.84
N LEU A 263 -15.20 -7.02 9.36
CA LEU A 263 -15.82 -8.13 10.08
C LEU A 263 -14.85 -9.22 10.53
N LYS A 264 -13.74 -9.43 9.80
CA LYS A 264 -12.81 -10.54 10.03
C LYS A 264 -11.45 -10.14 10.58
N GLU A 265 -10.94 -8.98 10.24
CA GLU A 265 -9.61 -8.57 10.68
C GLU A 265 -9.56 -8.38 12.19
N ASP A 266 -8.70 -9.15 12.86
CA ASP A 266 -8.54 -9.08 14.32
C ASP A 266 -7.48 -8.05 14.75
N THR A 267 -6.54 -7.71 13.86
CA THR A 267 -5.43 -6.80 14.16
C THR A 267 -5.28 -5.77 13.06
N VAL A 268 -5.46 -4.49 13.39
CA VAL A 268 -5.28 -3.40 12.44
C VAL A 268 -3.80 -3.28 12.07
N ILE A 269 -3.48 -3.59 10.84
CA ILE A 269 -2.14 -3.46 10.27
C ILE A 269 -2.07 -2.15 9.50
N ARG A 270 -0.99 -1.38 9.71
CA ARG A 270 -0.70 -0.22 8.87
C ARG A 270 -0.05 -0.71 7.58
N GLU A 271 -0.80 -0.69 6.49
CA GLU A 271 -0.34 -1.17 5.18
C GLU A 271 0.53 -0.13 4.45
N ALA A 272 0.11 1.12 4.47
CA ALA A 272 0.80 2.22 3.82
C ALA A 272 0.75 3.49 4.66
N GLY A 273 1.64 4.42 4.40
CA GLY A 273 1.61 5.79 4.93
C GLY A 273 1.01 6.78 3.93
N HIS A 274 1.30 6.56 2.64
CA HIS A 274 0.83 7.41 1.56
C HIS A 274 0.51 6.60 0.31
N VAL A 275 -0.65 6.83 -0.29
CA VAL A 275 -1.11 6.13 -1.49
C VAL A 275 -1.23 7.14 -2.63
N VAL A 276 -0.55 6.86 -3.71
CA VAL A 276 -0.64 7.63 -4.96
C VAL A 276 -1.49 6.84 -5.94
N ILE A 277 -2.57 7.41 -6.42
CA ILE A 277 -3.47 6.79 -7.40
C ILE A 277 -3.39 7.60 -8.68
N ASP A 278 -2.97 6.97 -9.78
CA ASP A 278 -3.00 7.56 -11.11
C ASP A 278 -4.16 6.99 -11.94
N GLU A 279 -4.60 7.73 -12.95
CA GLU A 279 -5.79 7.43 -13.77
C GLU A 279 -7.06 7.20 -12.91
N ALA A 280 -7.20 8.01 -11.88
CA ALA A 280 -8.23 7.83 -10.84
C ALA A 280 -9.67 7.83 -11.38
N GLN A 281 -9.92 8.43 -12.55
CA GLN A 281 -11.26 8.45 -13.17
C GLN A 281 -11.76 7.08 -13.60
N ASP A 282 -10.89 6.07 -13.67
CA ASP A 282 -11.27 4.73 -14.12
C ASP A 282 -12.05 3.93 -13.08
N PHE A 283 -12.00 4.35 -11.83
CA PHE A 283 -12.64 3.64 -10.72
C PHE A 283 -13.89 4.36 -10.22
N GLY A 284 -14.91 3.59 -9.88
CA GLY A 284 -16.13 4.12 -9.29
C GLY A 284 -15.98 4.45 -7.80
N MET A 285 -16.95 5.18 -7.26
CA MET A 285 -16.94 5.68 -5.88
C MET A 285 -16.91 4.58 -4.82
N MET A 286 -17.42 3.38 -5.13
CA MET A 286 -17.33 2.21 -4.26
C MET A 286 -15.88 1.85 -3.92
N VAL A 287 -14.99 1.88 -4.92
CA VAL A 287 -13.55 1.60 -4.75
C VAL A 287 -12.93 2.56 -3.75
N TYR A 288 -13.19 3.86 -3.90
CA TYR A 288 -12.64 4.88 -3.00
C TYR A 288 -13.21 4.83 -1.59
N ALA A 289 -14.49 4.50 -1.45
CA ALA A 289 -15.11 4.34 -0.14
C ALA A 289 -14.52 3.14 0.61
N SER A 290 -14.35 2.01 -0.07
CA SER A 290 -13.69 0.83 0.48
C SER A 290 -12.23 1.09 0.81
N LEU A 291 -11.49 1.75 -0.10
CA LEU A 291 -10.08 2.07 0.10
C LEU A 291 -9.86 3.00 1.30
N LYS A 292 -10.68 4.05 1.43
CA LYS A 292 -10.64 4.96 2.57
C LYS A 292 -10.85 4.25 3.90
N TYR A 293 -11.75 3.28 3.95
CA TYR A 293 -11.99 2.47 5.14
C TYR A 293 -10.81 1.54 5.42
N CYS A 294 -10.39 0.77 4.42
CA CYS A 294 -9.33 -0.24 4.55
C CYS A 294 -7.97 0.37 4.90
N LEU A 295 -7.67 1.56 4.37
CA LEU A 295 -6.41 2.29 4.57
C LEU A 295 -6.66 3.63 5.29
N SER A 296 -7.42 3.60 6.38
CA SER A 296 -7.87 4.80 7.11
C SER A 296 -6.76 5.64 7.74
N LYS A 297 -5.56 5.09 7.90
CA LYS A 297 -4.39 5.78 8.47
C LYS A 297 -3.43 6.33 7.42
N CYS A 298 -3.79 6.24 6.14
CA CYS A 298 -2.99 6.74 5.02
C CYS A 298 -3.45 8.12 4.58
N THR A 299 -2.54 8.84 3.94
CA THR A 299 -2.87 10.01 3.15
C THR A 299 -2.84 9.67 1.66
N TYR A 300 -3.49 10.47 0.84
CA TYR A 300 -3.71 10.17 -0.57
C TYR A 300 -3.26 11.31 -1.48
N THR A 301 -2.62 10.94 -2.58
CA THR A 301 -2.43 11.78 -3.76
C THR A 301 -3.17 11.11 -4.92
N ILE A 302 -4.30 11.67 -5.32
CA ILE A 302 -5.19 11.10 -6.34
C ILE A 302 -5.10 11.96 -7.58
N MET A 303 -4.69 11.37 -8.70
CA MET A 303 -4.51 12.06 -9.97
C MET A 303 -5.36 11.44 -11.06
N GLY A 304 -5.93 12.25 -11.93
CA GLY A 304 -6.73 11.73 -13.03
C GLY A 304 -7.24 12.84 -13.96
N ASP A 305 -8.00 12.41 -14.95
CA ASP A 305 -8.68 13.28 -15.89
C ASP A 305 -10.09 12.74 -16.17
N VAL A 306 -11.09 13.38 -15.60
CA VAL A 306 -12.50 12.93 -15.78
C VAL A 306 -12.96 13.00 -17.24
N ALA A 307 -12.31 13.80 -18.08
CA ALA A 307 -12.57 13.84 -19.52
C ALA A 307 -12.05 12.58 -20.25
N GLN A 308 -11.10 11.86 -19.65
CA GLN A 308 -10.56 10.60 -20.19
C GLN A 308 -11.24 9.34 -19.62
N ASN A 309 -12.37 9.48 -18.92
CA ASN A 309 -13.15 8.33 -18.49
C ASN A 309 -13.93 7.73 -19.65
N ILE A 310 -13.37 6.72 -20.31
CA ILE A 310 -14.06 5.97 -21.39
C ILE A 310 -15.02 4.90 -20.85
N SER A 311 -15.03 4.72 -19.53
CA SER A 311 -15.93 3.81 -18.81
C SER A 311 -17.08 4.59 -18.16
N ASP A 312 -17.76 5.41 -18.95
CA ASP A 312 -18.74 6.43 -18.56
C ASP A 312 -19.72 6.02 -17.44
N ARG A 313 -20.18 4.76 -17.44
CA ARG A 313 -21.20 4.29 -16.51
C ARG A 313 -20.70 3.92 -15.12
N TYR A 314 -19.41 3.66 -14.91
CA TYR A 314 -18.87 3.15 -13.64
C TYR A 314 -17.61 3.83 -13.14
N GLY A 315 -16.95 4.66 -13.95
CA GLY A 315 -15.86 5.54 -13.51
C GLY A 315 -16.35 6.91 -13.04
N LEU A 316 -15.41 7.81 -12.76
CA LEU A 316 -15.72 9.16 -12.34
C LEU A 316 -15.97 10.08 -13.54
N ASN A 317 -17.09 10.77 -13.53
CA ASN A 317 -17.44 11.79 -14.52
C ASN A 317 -17.22 13.22 -14.00
N ASP A 318 -17.10 13.38 -12.70
CA ASP A 318 -16.71 14.62 -12.03
C ASP A 318 -16.04 14.29 -10.68
N TRP A 319 -15.45 15.30 -10.05
CA TRP A 319 -14.74 15.15 -8.78
C TRP A 319 -15.60 15.42 -7.54
N THR A 320 -16.86 15.80 -7.69
CA THR A 320 -17.66 16.32 -6.59
C THR A 320 -17.84 15.34 -5.44
N GLU A 321 -18.21 14.11 -5.74
CA GLU A 321 -18.41 13.08 -4.71
C GLU A 321 -17.07 12.63 -4.12
N LEU A 322 -16.06 12.42 -4.96
CA LEU A 322 -14.74 12.02 -4.49
C LEU A 322 -14.09 13.08 -3.59
N ARG A 323 -14.23 14.35 -3.91
CA ARG A 323 -13.76 15.45 -3.07
C ARG A 323 -14.44 15.46 -1.70
N LYS A 324 -15.76 15.28 -1.65
CA LYS A 324 -16.49 15.16 -0.37
C LYS A 324 -15.99 13.97 0.45
N LEU A 325 -15.67 12.89 -0.21
CA LEU A 325 -15.19 11.67 0.45
C LEU A 325 -13.75 11.81 0.92
N MET A 326 -12.82 12.21 0.03
CA MET A 326 -11.38 12.09 0.26
C MET A 326 -10.73 13.38 0.77
N LEU A 327 -11.39 14.55 0.63
CA LEU A 327 -10.88 15.84 1.07
C LEU A 327 -11.76 16.45 2.19
N PRO A 328 -11.90 15.78 3.36
CA PRO A 328 -12.69 16.32 4.47
C PRO A 328 -11.95 17.38 5.29
N GLY A 329 -10.62 17.46 5.18
CA GLY A 329 -9.76 18.33 5.98
C GLY A 329 -9.65 19.75 5.44
N GLU A 330 -9.44 20.72 6.32
CA GLU A 330 -9.27 22.14 5.96
C GLU A 330 -8.06 22.38 5.04
N PHE A 331 -7.01 21.59 5.20
CA PHE A 331 -5.75 21.72 4.44
C PHE A 331 -5.65 20.74 3.27
N ASP A 332 -6.67 19.92 3.05
CA ASP A 332 -6.73 19.05 1.89
C ASP A 332 -6.83 19.89 0.60
N TYR A 333 -6.28 19.36 -0.49
CA TYR A 333 -6.04 20.17 -1.67
C TYR A 333 -6.73 19.59 -2.92
N PHE A 334 -7.38 20.46 -3.68
CA PHE A 334 -7.82 20.16 -5.04
C PHE A 334 -7.05 21.04 -6.03
N GLY A 335 -6.23 20.40 -6.86
CA GLY A 335 -5.38 21.05 -7.86
C GLY A 335 -5.86 20.80 -9.28
N ILE A 336 -5.48 21.70 -10.20
CA ILE A 336 -5.72 21.55 -11.63
C ILE A 336 -4.41 21.82 -12.36
N LEU A 337 -3.98 20.87 -13.21
CA LEU A 337 -2.89 21.03 -14.16
C LEU A 337 -3.51 21.31 -15.53
N GLN A 338 -3.45 22.57 -15.96
CA GLN A 338 -4.10 23.04 -17.20
C GLN A 338 -3.21 22.92 -18.42
N LYS A 339 -1.90 23.03 -18.25
CA LYS A 339 -0.95 23.03 -19.36
C LYS A 339 -0.73 21.64 -19.93
N SER A 340 -0.94 21.50 -21.24
CA SER A 340 -0.65 20.27 -21.99
C SER A 340 0.64 20.40 -22.76
N TYR A 341 1.54 19.44 -22.59
CA TYR A 341 2.86 19.39 -23.26
C TYR A 341 2.91 18.35 -24.36
N ARG A 342 1.80 17.61 -24.56
CA ARG A 342 1.76 16.45 -25.45
C ARG A 342 1.47 16.84 -26.89
N ASN A 343 0.29 17.39 -27.11
CA ASN A 343 -0.25 17.61 -28.45
C ASN A 343 0.15 18.97 -29.02
N THR A 344 0.04 19.13 -30.34
CA THR A 344 0.10 20.42 -30.98
C THR A 344 -1.13 21.27 -30.61
N VAL A 345 -1.06 22.58 -30.85
CA VAL A 345 -2.19 23.51 -30.59
C VAL A 345 -3.43 23.06 -31.35
N GLU A 346 -3.26 22.69 -32.63
CA GLU A 346 -4.35 22.30 -33.53
C GLU A 346 -5.06 21.02 -33.06
N ILE A 347 -4.31 20.01 -32.62
CA ILE A 347 -4.89 18.77 -32.08
C ILE A 347 -5.59 19.04 -30.73
N SER A 348 -4.97 19.86 -29.89
CA SER A 348 -5.53 20.21 -28.58
C SER A 348 -6.82 20.98 -28.66
N GLU A 349 -6.91 21.96 -29.59
CA GLU A 349 -8.13 22.71 -29.84
C GLU A 349 -9.24 21.82 -30.41
N PHE A 350 -8.91 21.00 -31.42
CA PHE A 350 -9.85 20.05 -32.01
C PHE A 350 -10.41 19.09 -30.93
N ALA A 351 -9.56 18.51 -30.13
CA ALA A 351 -9.97 17.60 -29.05
C ALA A 351 -10.81 18.33 -27.99
N THR A 352 -10.45 19.55 -27.63
CA THR A 352 -11.20 20.34 -26.64
C THR A 352 -12.58 20.73 -27.17
N ASP A 353 -12.73 21.01 -28.46
CA ASP A 353 -14.02 21.32 -29.08
C ASP A 353 -14.97 20.12 -29.04
N ILE A 354 -14.44 18.88 -29.18
CA ILE A 354 -15.23 17.66 -28.99
C ILE A 354 -15.80 17.60 -27.56
N LEU A 355 -15.01 17.92 -26.53
CA LEU A 355 -15.46 17.87 -25.15
C LEU A 355 -16.65 18.80 -24.85
N TYR A 356 -16.76 19.91 -25.54
CA TYR A 356 -17.87 20.85 -25.33
C TYR A 356 -19.24 20.31 -25.80
N HIS A 357 -19.30 19.18 -26.48
CA HIS A 357 -20.57 18.49 -26.80
C HIS A 357 -21.13 17.68 -25.66
N GLY A 358 -20.33 17.39 -24.61
CA GLY A 358 -20.78 16.65 -23.45
C GLY A 358 -21.65 17.45 -22.48
N SER A 359 -22.15 16.79 -21.44
CA SER A 359 -22.94 17.39 -20.35
C SER A 359 -22.13 17.56 -19.04
N PHE A 360 -20.87 17.15 -18.99
CA PHE A 360 -19.98 17.15 -17.83
C PHE A 360 -19.10 18.42 -17.78
N PRO A 361 -18.48 18.75 -16.62
CA PRO A 361 -17.56 19.87 -16.50
C PRO A 361 -16.32 19.70 -17.38
N VAL A 362 -16.00 20.69 -18.20
CA VAL A 362 -14.80 20.73 -19.03
C VAL A 362 -13.77 21.65 -18.41
N TYR A 363 -12.67 21.07 -17.95
CA TYR A 363 -11.54 21.84 -17.43
C TYR A 363 -10.74 22.44 -18.58
N PRO A 364 -10.31 23.71 -18.45
CA PRO A 364 -9.56 24.35 -19.50
C PRO A 364 -8.22 23.63 -19.73
N VAL A 365 -7.89 23.43 -21.01
CA VAL A 365 -6.60 22.91 -21.45
C VAL A 365 -5.86 24.05 -22.14
N GLU A 366 -4.63 24.31 -21.69
CA GLU A 366 -3.73 25.30 -22.27
C GLU A 366 -2.58 24.56 -22.96
N PRO A 367 -2.63 24.35 -24.28
CA PRO A 367 -1.51 23.76 -25.00
C PRO A 367 -0.31 24.68 -24.92
N ILE A 368 0.90 24.10 -24.77
CA ILE A 368 2.12 24.86 -25.03
C ILE A 368 2.13 25.26 -26.50
N ILE A 369 2.77 26.38 -26.79
CA ILE A 369 2.83 26.92 -28.18
C ILE A 369 3.76 26.02 -29.01
N ARG A 370 3.21 24.90 -29.47
CA ARG A 370 3.82 23.99 -30.44
C ARG A 370 2.81 23.77 -31.56
N HIS A 371 3.00 24.46 -32.67
CA HIS A 371 2.14 24.35 -33.83
C HIS A 371 2.51 23.14 -34.70
N GLY A 372 1.50 22.52 -35.29
CA GLY A 372 1.63 21.39 -36.20
C GLY A 372 0.71 21.56 -37.40
N GLU A 373 0.53 20.47 -38.15
CA GLU A 373 -0.43 20.45 -39.26
C GLU A 373 -1.87 20.53 -38.73
N PRO A 374 -2.78 21.22 -39.43
CA PRO A 374 -4.20 21.20 -39.08
C PRO A 374 -4.78 19.80 -39.13
N VAL A 375 -5.71 19.53 -38.20
CA VAL A 375 -6.41 18.23 -38.18
C VAL A 375 -7.21 18.05 -39.49
N THR A 376 -6.95 16.95 -40.19
CA THR A 376 -7.62 16.67 -41.46
C THR A 376 -8.83 15.78 -41.23
N VAL A 377 -10.02 16.19 -41.71
CA VAL A 377 -11.24 15.38 -41.68
C VAL A 377 -11.65 15.05 -43.11
N LYS A 378 -11.69 13.73 -43.46
CA LYS A 378 -11.88 13.28 -44.82
C LYS A 378 -13.03 12.30 -44.98
N LYS A 379 -13.95 12.59 -45.90
CA LYS A 379 -15.05 11.70 -46.26
C LYS A 379 -14.57 10.60 -47.21
N CYS A 380 -15.00 9.36 -46.95
CA CYS A 380 -14.85 8.23 -47.84
C CYS A 380 -16.23 7.70 -48.25
N VAL A 381 -16.31 7.16 -49.48
CA VAL A 381 -17.58 6.65 -50.04
C VAL A 381 -17.92 5.32 -49.39
N ASP A 382 -16.91 4.44 -49.30
CA ASP A 382 -17.06 3.09 -48.77
C ASP A 382 -15.82 2.65 -47.97
N PHE A 383 -15.86 1.43 -47.46
CA PHE A 383 -14.77 0.83 -46.70
C PHE A 383 -13.49 0.67 -47.52
N THR A 384 -13.60 0.35 -48.79
CA THR A 384 -12.45 0.14 -49.69
C THR A 384 -11.69 1.44 -49.96
N GLU A 385 -12.42 2.53 -50.19
CA GLU A 385 -11.83 3.86 -50.30
C GLU A 385 -11.19 4.26 -48.97
N GLN A 386 -11.83 3.98 -47.86
CA GLN A 386 -11.34 4.33 -46.53
C GLN A 386 -10.00 3.62 -46.23
N VAL A 387 -9.88 2.34 -46.53
CA VAL A 387 -8.63 1.56 -46.46
C VAL A 387 -7.56 2.16 -47.36
N THR A 388 -7.88 2.47 -48.63
CA THR A 388 -6.95 3.09 -49.58
C THR A 388 -6.44 4.45 -49.08
N GLN A 389 -7.33 5.26 -48.51
CA GLN A 389 -6.96 6.53 -47.91
C GLN A 389 -6.06 6.35 -46.67
N ALA A 390 -6.40 5.40 -45.82
CA ALA A 390 -5.58 5.07 -44.64
C ALA A 390 -4.16 4.64 -45.06
N GLU A 391 -4.04 3.80 -46.07
CA GLU A 391 -2.74 3.36 -46.61
C GLU A 391 -1.91 4.55 -47.14
N GLN A 392 -2.54 5.46 -47.91
CA GLN A 392 -1.87 6.65 -48.42
C GLN A 392 -1.38 7.58 -47.32
N ILE A 393 -2.20 7.81 -46.32
CA ILE A 393 -1.89 8.67 -45.16
C ILE A 393 -0.75 8.05 -44.34
N ILE A 394 -0.81 6.75 -44.05
CA ILE A 394 0.22 6.04 -43.30
C ILE A 394 1.57 6.13 -44.02
N LYS A 395 1.60 5.86 -45.34
CA LYS A 395 2.83 5.97 -46.13
C LYS A 395 3.37 7.40 -46.18
N ALA A 396 2.50 8.40 -46.25
CA ALA A 396 2.90 9.81 -46.16
C ALA A 396 3.55 10.15 -44.82
N TRP A 397 2.98 9.64 -43.71
CA TRP A 397 3.54 9.82 -42.37
C TRP A 397 4.88 9.11 -42.18
N GLN A 398 4.99 7.88 -42.65
CA GLN A 398 6.26 7.14 -42.65
C GLN A 398 7.35 7.89 -43.46
N SER A 399 6.98 8.50 -44.60
CA SER A 399 7.92 9.28 -45.38
C SER A 399 8.37 10.59 -44.70
N LYS A 400 7.60 11.08 -43.72
CA LYS A 400 7.96 12.23 -42.88
C LYS A 400 8.84 11.82 -41.68
N GLY A 401 9.07 10.51 -41.47
CA GLY A 401 9.86 9.99 -40.34
C GLY A 401 9.06 9.90 -39.04
N LEU A 402 7.74 9.70 -39.13
CA LEU A 402 6.91 9.41 -37.95
C LEU A 402 6.98 7.89 -37.69
N ASP A 403 7.53 7.52 -36.54
CA ASP A 403 7.93 6.14 -36.26
C ASP A 403 6.82 5.33 -35.59
N THR A 404 5.94 6.00 -34.86
CA THR A 404 4.80 5.38 -34.14
C THR A 404 3.48 5.88 -34.69
N ILE A 405 2.72 5.00 -35.37
CA ILE A 405 1.46 5.35 -36.03
C ILE A 405 0.34 4.45 -35.52
N ALA A 406 -0.76 5.05 -35.06
CA ALA A 406 -1.94 4.29 -34.64
C ALA A 406 -3.11 4.52 -35.59
N VAL A 407 -3.72 3.44 -36.08
CA VAL A 407 -5.05 3.44 -36.67
C VAL A 407 -6.03 3.04 -35.59
N VAL A 408 -6.84 4.01 -35.13
CA VAL A 408 -7.77 3.83 -34.01
C VAL A 408 -9.13 3.48 -34.55
N CYS A 409 -9.62 2.31 -34.17
CA CYS A 409 -10.96 1.76 -34.47
C CYS A 409 -11.86 1.83 -33.26
N ILE A 410 -13.19 1.90 -33.47
CA ILE A 410 -14.14 2.03 -32.37
C ILE A 410 -14.13 0.79 -31.45
N ASP A 411 -14.01 -0.40 -32.04
CA ASP A 411 -14.02 -1.68 -31.34
C ASP A 411 -13.08 -2.71 -31.97
N GLU A 412 -13.02 -3.90 -31.40
CA GLU A 412 -12.20 -5.01 -31.86
C GLU A 412 -12.62 -5.51 -33.25
N THR A 413 -13.93 -5.55 -33.51
CA THR A 413 -14.46 -6.05 -34.78
C THR A 413 -14.06 -5.17 -35.96
N GLU A 414 -14.04 -3.85 -35.78
CA GLU A 414 -13.54 -2.92 -36.79
C GLU A 414 -12.03 -3.04 -36.92
N ALA A 415 -11.29 -3.14 -35.81
CA ALA A 415 -9.84 -3.26 -35.82
C ALA A 415 -9.36 -4.55 -36.54
N GLU A 416 -10.04 -5.68 -36.33
CA GLU A 416 -9.74 -6.93 -37.06
C GLU A 416 -9.96 -6.79 -38.56
N LYS A 417 -11.07 -6.17 -38.99
CA LYS A 417 -11.36 -5.91 -40.40
C LYS A 417 -10.34 -4.99 -41.04
N VAL A 418 -9.95 -3.92 -40.36
CA VAL A 418 -8.97 -2.94 -40.82
C VAL A 418 -7.57 -3.57 -40.87
N THR A 419 -7.19 -4.36 -39.88
CA THR A 419 -5.93 -5.10 -39.87
C THR A 419 -5.84 -6.04 -41.09
N ALA A 420 -6.87 -6.84 -41.31
CA ALA A 420 -6.92 -7.76 -42.46
C ALA A 420 -6.86 -7.01 -43.79
N ALA A 421 -7.45 -5.83 -43.90
CA ALA A 421 -7.48 -5.04 -45.12
C ALA A 421 -6.15 -4.31 -45.41
N LEU A 422 -5.42 -3.87 -44.40
CA LEU A 422 -4.12 -3.22 -44.52
C LEU A 422 -2.96 -4.20 -44.60
N GLN A 423 -3.18 -5.44 -44.18
CA GLN A 423 -2.18 -6.53 -44.20
C GLN A 423 -1.67 -6.76 -45.63
N GLY A 424 -0.37 -6.65 -45.82
CA GLY A 424 0.28 -6.78 -47.12
C GLY A 424 0.49 -5.50 -47.91
N SER A 425 -0.20 -4.38 -47.60
CA SER A 425 0.04 -3.04 -48.16
C SER A 425 0.81 -2.12 -47.21
N VAL A 426 0.73 -2.37 -45.93
CA VAL A 426 1.43 -1.66 -44.85
C VAL A 426 2.10 -2.69 -43.94
N ASP A 427 3.32 -2.42 -43.50
CA ASP A 427 4.00 -3.25 -42.50
C ASP A 427 3.38 -2.94 -41.13
N LEU A 428 2.55 -3.86 -40.65
CA LEU A 428 1.82 -3.70 -39.40
C LEU A 428 2.59 -4.36 -38.27
N ASN A 429 2.76 -3.62 -37.17
CA ASN A 429 3.21 -4.17 -35.90
C ASN A 429 2.03 -4.91 -35.23
N THR A 430 1.95 -6.23 -35.48
CA THR A 430 0.92 -7.11 -34.91
C THR A 430 1.45 -7.78 -33.63
N GLY A 431 1.81 -7.00 -32.63
CA GLY A 431 2.20 -7.56 -31.32
C GLY A 431 1.11 -8.47 -30.72
N ASP A 432 1.51 -9.48 -29.94
CA ASP A 432 0.58 -10.35 -29.20
C ASP A 432 -0.37 -9.51 -28.35
N ALA A 433 -1.66 -9.74 -28.46
CA ALA A 433 -2.76 -8.99 -27.82
C ALA A 433 -2.75 -8.93 -26.27
N GLY A 434 -1.71 -9.37 -25.62
CA GLY A 434 -1.48 -9.31 -24.17
C GLY A 434 -0.11 -8.75 -23.77
N LYS A 435 0.76 -8.43 -24.75
CA LYS A 435 2.11 -7.92 -24.53
C LYS A 435 2.40 -6.78 -25.50
N TRP A 436 1.53 -5.78 -25.54
CA TRP A 436 1.79 -4.59 -26.33
C TRP A 436 3.04 -3.88 -25.76
N GLU A 437 4.20 -4.26 -26.24
CA GLU A 437 5.36 -3.38 -26.21
C GLU A 437 5.10 -2.31 -27.27
N ILE A 438 5.06 -1.05 -26.85
CA ILE A 438 4.97 0.09 -27.77
C ILE A 438 6.27 0.07 -28.55
N GLY A 439 6.20 -0.58 -29.72
CA GLY A 439 7.31 -0.63 -30.67
C GLY A 439 7.11 0.41 -31.77
N GLU A 440 8.16 0.70 -32.48
CA GLU A 440 8.11 1.43 -33.76
C GLU A 440 7.20 0.71 -34.75
N GLY A 441 6.51 1.45 -35.61
CA GLY A 441 5.68 0.90 -36.67
C GLY A 441 4.20 1.32 -36.59
N VAL A 442 3.42 0.65 -37.44
CA VAL A 442 1.98 0.95 -37.61
C VAL A 442 1.16 -0.06 -36.83
N MET A 443 0.31 0.40 -35.93
CA MET A 443 -0.58 -0.41 -35.12
C MET A 443 -2.04 -0.10 -35.45
N VAL A 444 -2.86 -1.16 -35.61
CA VAL A 444 -4.32 -1.03 -35.69
C VAL A 444 -4.90 -1.41 -34.33
N LEU A 445 -5.54 -0.47 -33.65
CA LEU A 445 -5.93 -0.64 -32.26
C LEU A 445 -7.41 -0.29 -32.02
N PRO A 446 -8.15 -1.15 -31.32
CA PRO A 446 -9.40 -0.72 -30.71
C PRO A 446 -9.18 0.44 -29.74
N LEU A 447 -10.09 1.41 -29.72
CA LEU A 447 -9.98 2.62 -28.91
C LEU A 447 -9.66 2.35 -27.44
N LYS A 448 -10.26 1.32 -26.86
CA LYS A 448 -10.05 0.97 -25.44
C LYS A 448 -8.59 0.65 -25.09
N TYR A 449 -7.80 0.18 -26.05
CA TYR A 449 -6.39 -0.14 -25.85
C TYR A 449 -5.44 1.03 -26.12
N THR A 450 -5.96 2.14 -26.65
CA THR A 450 -5.14 3.34 -26.90
C THR A 450 -4.93 4.19 -25.65
N LYS A 451 -5.69 3.93 -24.59
CA LYS A 451 -5.59 4.69 -23.34
C LYS A 451 -4.23 4.51 -22.67
N GLY A 452 -3.60 5.62 -22.28
CA GLY A 452 -2.24 5.64 -21.71
C GLY A 452 -1.12 5.56 -22.74
N LEU A 453 -1.43 5.29 -24.01
CA LEU A 453 -0.46 5.27 -25.09
C LEU A 453 -0.34 6.63 -25.81
N GLU A 454 0.75 6.82 -26.53
CA GLU A 454 1.05 8.03 -27.31
C GLU A 454 1.68 7.62 -28.64
N PHE A 455 1.30 8.29 -29.72
CA PHE A 455 1.76 8.00 -31.06
C PHE A 455 2.15 9.28 -31.78
N ASP A 456 3.17 9.23 -32.62
CA ASP A 456 3.55 10.38 -33.45
C ASP A 456 2.38 10.83 -34.31
N ALA A 457 1.64 9.88 -34.89
CA ALA A 457 0.47 10.18 -35.69
C ALA A 457 -0.69 9.22 -35.36
N VAL A 458 -1.92 9.75 -35.40
CA VAL A 458 -3.14 8.97 -35.19
C VAL A 458 -4.10 9.16 -36.36
N LEU A 459 -4.58 8.04 -36.88
CA LEU A 459 -5.69 7.96 -37.83
C LEU A 459 -6.93 7.42 -37.11
N ILE A 460 -7.94 8.24 -36.89
CA ILE A 460 -9.26 7.78 -36.46
C ILE A 460 -9.95 7.22 -37.70
N PHE A 461 -10.18 5.90 -37.72
CA PHE A 461 -10.55 5.21 -38.94
C PHE A 461 -11.98 5.55 -39.40
N ASN A 462 -12.96 5.61 -38.47
CA ASN A 462 -14.33 5.98 -38.85
C ASN A 462 -15.03 6.82 -37.79
N ALA A 463 -15.14 8.12 -38.01
CA ALA A 463 -15.86 9.03 -37.12
C ALA A 463 -17.29 9.30 -37.66
N SER A 464 -18.05 8.23 -37.96
CA SER A 464 -19.44 8.34 -38.37
C SER A 464 -20.38 8.64 -37.20
N GLU A 465 -21.58 9.14 -37.49
CA GLU A 465 -22.65 9.38 -36.50
C GLU A 465 -23.13 8.05 -35.85
N GLU A 466 -22.98 6.92 -36.55
CA GLU A 466 -23.31 5.59 -36.05
C GLU A 466 -22.31 5.12 -35.00
N ASP A 467 -21.01 5.37 -35.25
CA ASP A 467 -19.94 4.94 -34.34
C ASP A 467 -19.74 5.91 -33.17
N TYR A 468 -19.94 7.20 -33.41
CA TYR A 468 -19.78 8.27 -32.40
C TYR A 468 -21.03 9.15 -32.34
N PRO A 469 -22.16 8.66 -31.81
CA PRO A 469 -23.33 9.48 -31.56
C PRO A 469 -23.06 10.57 -30.51
N VAL A 470 -23.89 11.65 -30.49
CA VAL A 470 -23.72 12.78 -29.57
C VAL A 470 -24.20 12.37 -28.17
N GLU A 471 -23.37 11.61 -27.45
CA GLU A 471 -23.58 11.17 -26.08
C GLU A 471 -22.29 11.28 -25.28
N ASP A 472 -22.35 11.53 -23.97
CA ASP A 472 -21.21 11.78 -23.10
C ASP A 472 -20.09 10.72 -23.18
N GLY A 473 -20.44 9.45 -23.30
CA GLY A 473 -19.48 8.37 -23.42
C GLY A 473 -18.68 8.44 -24.71
N TYR A 474 -19.33 8.73 -25.84
CA TYR A 474 -18.65 8.86 -27.15
C TYR A 474 -17.89 10.17 -27.28
N VAL A 475 -18.36 11.26 -26.65
CA VAL A 475 -17.58 12.50 -26.52
C VAL A 475 -16.19 12.21 -25.92
N LYS A 476 -16.16 11.48 -24.79
CA LYS A 476 -14.91 11.13 -24.12
C LYS A 476 -14.06 10.15 -24.92
N GLN A 477 -14.69 9.18 -25.57
CA GLN A 477 -13.98 8.21 -26.41
C GLN A 477 -13.27 8.91 -27.58
N LEU A 478 -13.95 9.79 -28.28
CA LEU A 478 -13.38 10.52 -29.40
C LEU A 478 -12.29 11.51 -28.94
N TYR A 479 -12.49 12.15 -27.78
CA TYR A 479 -11.47 12.99 -27.13
C TYR A 479 -10.21 12.18 -26.80
N VAL A 480 -10.36 10.99 -26.20
CA VAL A 480 -9.24 10.12 -25.90
C VAL A 480 -8.50 9.71 -27.17
N ALA A 481 -9.22 9.30 -28.23
CA ALA A 481 -8.61 8.96 -29.51
C ALA A 481 -7.80 10.12 -30.09
N ALA A 482 -8.38 11.34 -30.14
CA ALA A 482 -7.72 12.50 -30.68
C ALA A 482 -6.46 12.92 -29.88
N THR A 483 -6.52 12.81 -28.54
CA THR A 483 -5.39 13.19 -27.68
C THR A 483 -4.26 12.18 -27.61
N ARG A 484 -4.34 11.06 -28.35
CA ARG A 484 -3.23 10.12 -28.52
C ARG A 484 -2.18 10.60 -29.52
N ALA A 485 -2.54 11.51 -30.41
CA ALA A 485 -1.65 12.03 -31.43
C ALA A 485 -0.68 13.08 -30.88
N LEU A 486 0.62 12.93 -31.10
CA LEU A 486 1.64 13.90 -30.71
C LEU A 486 1.81 15.00 -31.75
N HIS A 487 1.85 14.64 -33.05
CA HIS A 487 2.23 15.52 -34.15
C HIS A 487 1.15 15.67 -35.20
N GLU A 488 0.55 14.58 -35.66
CA GLU A 488 -0.44 14.59 -36.71
C GLU A 488 -1.70 13.80 -36.37
N LEU A 489 -2.86 14.33 -36.72
CA LEU A 489 -4.16 13.70 -36.55
C LEU A 489 -4.97 13.77 -37.81
N THR A 490 -5.43 12.65 -38.30
CA THR A 490 -6.39 12.56 -39.42
C THR A 490 -7.61 11.77 -38.99
N VAL A 491 -8.77 12.23 -39.42
CA VAL A 491 -10.07 11.60 -39.13
C VAL A 491 -10.73 11.20 -40.45
N LEU A 492 -10.99 9.95 -40.67
CA LEU A 492 -11.78 9.42 -41.76
C LEU A 492 -13.22 9.14 -41.30
N TYR A 493 -14.15 9.24 -42.24
CA TYR A 493 -15.54 8.86 -41.97
C TYR A 493 -16.27 8.39 -43.22
N ARG A 494 -17.24 7.48 -42.99
CA ARG A 494 -18.20 7.03 -44.00
C ARG A 494 -19.60 7.54 -43.64
N GLY A 495 -20.46 7.70 -44.63
CA GLY A 495 -21.84 8.15 -44.41
C GLY A 495 -21.92 9.59 -43.92
N LYS A 496 -22.52 9.77 -42.72
CA LYS A 496 -22.65 11.08 -42.08
C LYS A 496 -21.58 11.24 -41.00
N LEU A 497 -20.87 12.37 -41.04
CA LEU A 497 -19.87 12.73 -40.00
C LEU A 497 -20.61 12.91 -38.66
N THR A 498 -19.99 12.43 -37.56
CA THR A 498 -20.52 12.65 -36.21
C THR A 498 -20.78 14.12 -35.92
N GLY A 499 -21.87 14.42 -35.22
CA GLY A 499 -22.17 15.77 -34.75
C GLY A 499 -21.13 16.32 -33.78
N LEU A 500 -20.33 15.46 -33.14
CA LEU A 500 -19.24 15.83 -32.25
C LEU A 500 -18.12 16.60 -32.96
N ILE A 501 -18.04 16.49 -34.29
CA ILE A 501 -17.08 17.20 -35.14
C ILE A 501 -17.80 18.17 -36.08
N ALA A 502 -18.96 17.77 -36.63
CA ALA A 502 -19.67 18.55 -37.66
C ALA A 502 -20.41 19.76 -37.09
N ASP A 503 -20.94 19.68 -35.89
CA ASP A 503 -21.81 20.68 -35.31
C ASP A 503 -21.00 21.70 -34.46
N PRO A 504 -21.14 23.03 -34.70
CA PRO A 504 -20.45 24.01 -33.91
C PRO A 504 -21.05 24.15 -32.50
N VAL A 505 -20.22 24.12 -31.48
CA VAL A 505 -20.64 24.34 -30.09
C VAL A 505 -20.85 25.83 -29.83
N SER A 506 -22.00 26.19 -29.24
CA SER A 506 -22.32 27.61 -28.96
C SER A 506 -21.35 28.18 -27.88
N PRO A 507 -20.99 29.48 -27.99
CA PRO A 507 -20.17 30.17 -26.99
C PRO A 507 -20.77 30.12 -25.57
N GLU A 508 -22.08 30.10 -25.45
CA GLU A 508 -22.80 30.03 -24.20
C GLU A 508 -22.62 28.66 -23.55
N GLN A 509 -22.65 27.58 -24.33
CA GLN A 509 -22.39 26.21 -23.85
C GLN A 509 -20.95 26.08 -23.39
N LYS A 510 -19.97 26.53 -24.18
CA LYS A 510 -18.53 26.53 -23.76
C LYS A 510 -18.36 27.29 -22.44
N LYS A 511 -18.99 28.48 -22.30
CA LYS A 511 -18.95 29.28 -21.07
C LYS A 511 -19.58 28.55 -19.88
N ARG A 512 -20.74 27.91 -20.06
CA ARG A 512 -21.43 27.17 -19.01
C ARG A 512 -20.58 26.02 -18.45
N MET A 513 -19.96 25.26 -19.34
CA MET A 513 -19.15 24.10 -18.93
C MET A 513 -17.86 24.53 -18.22
N ARG A 514 -17.21 25.63 -18.67
CA ARG A 514 -16.06 26.22 -17.97
C ARG A 514 -16.44 26.73 -16.58
N LEU A 515 -17.58 27.38 -16.44
CA LEU A 515 -18.08 27.84 -15.13
C LEU A 515 -18.38 26.67 -14.17
N ALA A 516 -18.88 25.55 -14.70
CA ALA A 516 -19.08 24.34 -13.91
C ALA A 516 -17.76 23.77 -13.37
N ALA A 517 -16.71 23.76 -14.19
CA ALA A 517 -15.37 23.38 -13.79
C ALA A 517 -14.77 24.35 -12.76
N ASP A 518 -14.93 25.66 -12.95
CA ASP A 518 -14.45 26.68 -12.01
C ASP A 518 -15.18 26.62 -10.65
N ALA A 519 -16.46 26.27 -10.65
CA ALA A 519 -17.20 26.04 -9.42
C ALA A 519 -16.58 24.91 -8.58
N GLN A 520 -16.00 23.91 -9.23
CA GLN A 520 -15.31 22.82 -8.54
C GLN A 520 -13.94 23.23 -7.96
N LYS A 521 -13.33 24.32 -8.38
CA LYS A 521 -12.10 24.87 -7.76
C LYS A 521 -12.34 25.37 -6.34
N LYS A 522 -13.57 25.78 -6.01
CA LYS A 522 -13.90 26.28 -4.68
C LYS A 522 -13.86 25.17 -3.65
N PRO A 523 -13.36 25.42 -2.42
CA PRO A 523 -13.40 24.42 -1.37
C PRO A 523 -14.84 23.96 -1.14
N VAL A 524 -15.04 22.68 -1.01
CA VAL A 524 -16.34 22.11 -0.64
C VAL A 524 -16.61 22.58 0.79
N LYS A 525 -17.54 23.49 0.98
CA LYS A 525 -18.05 23.80 2.31
C LYS A 525 -18.73 22.52 2.81
N THR A 526 -18.01 21.73 3.54
CA THR A 526 -18.60 20.67 4.32
C THR A 526 -19.56 21.39 5.27
N VAL A 527 -20.85 21.15 5.11
CA VAL A 527 -21.82 21.47 6.17
C VAL A 527 -21.48 20.49 7.28
N VAL A 528 -20.48 20.85 8.05
CA VAL A 528 -20.30 20.30 9.38
C VAL A 528 -21.64 20.62 10.04
N LYS A 529 -22.51 19.61 10.27
CA LYS A 529 -23.52 19.74 11.28
C LYS A 529 -22.77 20.33 12.46
N GLN A 530 -23.07 21.57 12.80
CA GLN A 530 -22.46 22.24 13.92
C GLN A 530 -22.53 21.22 15.06
N ALA A 531 -21.39 20.64 15.41
CA ALA A 531 -21.21 20.12 16.73
C ALA A 531 -21.60 21.30 17.62
N GLU A 532 -22.50 21.09 18.56
CA GLU A 532 -22.81 22.08 19.57
C GLU A 532 -21.49 22.71 19.99
N PRO A 533 -21.43 24.07 20.14
CA PRO A 533 -20.18 24.76 20.41
C PRO A 533 -19.51 24.06 21.58
N GLU A 534 -18.23 23.68 21.41
CA GLU A 534 -17.46 23.12 22.52
C GLU A 534 -17.62 24.03 23.70
N LYS A 535 -18.29 23.53 24.73
CA LYS A 535 -18.49 24.23 25.98
C LYS A 535 -17.13 24.69 26.48
N THR A 536 -17.01 25.94 26.78
CA THR A 536 -15.75 26.49 27.31
C THR A 536 -15.34 25.71 28.57
N LYS A 537 -14.04 25.67 28.86
CA LYS A 537 -13.55 24.98 30.07
C LYS A 537 -14.33 25.41 31.31
N GLU A 538 -14.76 26.67 31.39
CA GLU A 538 -15.58 27.20 32.47
C GLU A 538 -17.01 26.63 32.51
N GLU A 539 -17.63 26.40 31.34
CA GLU A 539 -18.95 25.77 31.28
C GLU A 539 -18.90 24.29 31.65
N ILE A 540 -17.84 23.59 31.26
CA ILE A 540 -17.59 22.21 31.68
C ILE A 540 -17.34 22.14 33.18
N TYR A 541 -16.59 23.11 33.76
CA TYR A 541 -16.39 23.18 35.20
C TYR A 541 -17.68 23.51 35.94
N ARG A 542 -18.51 24.43 35.43
CA ARG A 542 -19.83 24.75 36.03
C ARG A 542 -20.78 23.55 35.98
N GLN A 543 -20.79 22.83 34.86
CA GLN A 543 -21.62 21.63 34.72
C GLN A 543 -21.19 20.52 35.68
N ARG A 544 -19.89 20.25 35.78
CA ARG A 544 -19.33 19.28 36.74
C ARG A 544 -19.56 19.71 38.22
N ALA A 545 -19.49 21.00 38.52
CA ALA A 545 -19.82 21.50 39.84
C ALA A 545 -21.31 21.34 40.16
N GLN A 546 -22.21 21.56 39.20
CA GLN A 546 -23.65 21.34 39.37
C GLN A 546 -24.01 19.86 39.49
N GLU A 547 -23.34 18.99 38.78
CA GLU A 547 -23.51 17.53 38.89
C GLU A 547 -22.97 17.00 40.21
N ALA A 548 -21.81 17.48 40.69
CA ALA A 548 -21.27 17.16 42.00
C ALA A 548 -22.16 17.66 43.15
N GLU A 549 -22.76 18.81 42.98
CA GLU A 549 -23.72 19.36 43.98
C GLU A 549 -25.03 18.56 43.97
N LYS A 550 -25.54 18.16 42.80
CA LYS A 550 -26.69 17.23 42.71
C LYS A 550 -26.39 15.88 43.34
N GLU A 551 -25.18 15.33 43.12
CA GLU A 551 -24.76 14.10 43.77
C GLU A 551 -24.60 14.28 45.32
N ARG A 552 -24.10 15.43 45.76
CA ARG A 552 -24.01 15.76 47.19
C ARG A 552 -25.39 15.81 47.84
N VAL A 553 -26.32 16.52 47.25
CA VAL A 553 -27.72 16.63 47.71
C VAL A 553 -28.43 15.28 47.67
N ALA A 554 -28.17 14.45 46.64
CA ALA A 554 -28.71 13.10 46.59
C ALA A 554 -28.10 12.21 47.70
N ARG A 555 -26.81 12.32 47.99
CA ARG A 555 -26.16 11.60 49.11
C ARG A 555 -26.65 12.06 50.47
N GLU A 556 -26.94 13.34 50.67
CA GLU A 556 -27.53 13.87 51.88
C GLU A 556 -29.00 13.42 52.09
N ARG A 557 -29.75 13.20 51.01
CA ARG A 557 -31.15 12.75 51.05
C ARG A 557 -31.31 11.23 51.20
N TYR A 558 -30.33 10.41 50.77
CA TYR A 558 -30.44 8.95 50.74
C TYR A 558 -29.22 8.21 51.31
N GLY A 559 -28.31 8.86 52.05
CA GLY A 559 -27.10 8.26 52.61
C GLY A 559 -27.32 7.45 53.87
N PRO A 560 -26.66 6.29 54.06
CA PRO A 560 -26.78 5.45 55.25
C PRO A 560 -26.02 6.07 56.45
N LYS A 561 -26.54 5.83 57.63
CA LYS A 561 -26.06 6.23 58.93
C LYS A 561 -24.59 5.87 59.17
N LYS A 562 -23.83 6.80 59.76
CA LYS A 562 -22.44 6.68 60.20
C LYS A 562 -22.20 5.41 61.03
N ILE A 563 -21.22 4.63 60.66
CA ILE A 563 -20.54 3.69 61.54
C ILE A 563 -19.19 4.29 61.90
N ILE A 564 -19.00 4.54 63.19
CA ILE A 564 -17.78 5.00 63.81
C ILE A 564 -16.76 3.83 63.84
N VAL A 565 -15.60 4.05 63.26
CA VAL A 565 -14.44 3.16 63.43
C VAL A 565 -13.36 3.94 64.18
N THR A 566 -13.12 3.54 65.41
CA THR A 566 -12.04 3.99 66.28
C THR A 566 -10.67 3.62 65.74
N ARG A 567 -9.82 4.64 65.69
CA ARG A 567 -8.38 4.50 65.51
C ARG A 567 -7.73 3.88 66.71
N ASN A 568 -6.84 2.92 66.51
CA ASN A 568 -5.77 2.63 67.44
C ASN A 568 -4.43 3.00 66.80
N SER A 569 -3.70 3.81 67.49
CA SER A 569 -2.40 4.41 67.21
C SER A 569 -1.28 3.52 67.76
N GLN A 570 -0.16 3.49 67.08
CA GLN A 570 1.21 3.48 67.61
C GLN A 570 2.12 3.37 66.39
N GLY A 571 3.00 4.29 66.11
CA GLY A 571 4.11 4.91 66.79
C GLY A 571 5.35 4.47 66.07
N THR A 572 6.24 5.18 65.63
CA THR A 572 7.22 6.16 66.03
C THR A 572 8.03 6.67 64.83
N THR A 573 8.21 7.97 64.71
CA THR A 573 9.45 8.78 64.78
C THR A 573 10.54 8.44 63.74
N ASP A 574 11.18 9.29 62.99
CA ASP A 574 11.75 10.64 63.00
C ASP A 574 12.12 10.97 61.56
N GLY A 575 12.18 12.09 61.05
CA GLY A 575 12.47 13.45 61.46
C GLY A 575 13.16 14.17 60.32
N ALA A 576 12.76 15.40 60.18
CA ALA A 576 13.52 16.50 59.60
C ALA A 576 13.26 16.94 58.14
N THR A 577 12.43 17.92 58.05
CA THR A 577 12.43 19.05 57.09
C THR A 577 13.44 20.12 57.51
N PRO A 578 13.50 21.29 56.86
CA PRO A 578 13.70 21.71 55.47
C PRO A 578 14.72 22.83 55.30
N LYS A 579 14.92 23.41 54.12
CA LYS A 579 15.14 24.85 53.84
C LYS A 579 15.52 25.06 52.38
N LYS A 580 14.76 25.73 51.62
CA LYS A 580 14.59 27.13 51.18
C LYS A 580 15.85 27.87 50.71
N ALA A 581 15.65 28.48 49.51
CA ALA A 581 16.16 29.72 48.97
C ALA A 581 17.55 29.63 48.27
N GLY A 582 17.79 30.26 47.16
CA GLY A 582 17.28 31.42 46.51
C GLY A 582 18.07 31.74 45.24
N LYS A 583 17.42 32.48 44.47
CA LYS A 583 17.69 33.48 43.46
C LYS A 583 19.10 33.76 42.93
N SER A 584 19.06 34.00 41.59
CA SER A 584 19.59 35.15 40.84
C SER A 584 20.83 34.95 40.00
N GLY A 585 20.71 35.39 38.76
CA GLY A 585 21.59 36.28 38.07
C GLY A 585 22.13 35.74 36.74
N GLY A 586 21.66 36.19 35.59
CA GLY A 586 22.44 36.29 34.36
C GLY A 586 23.50 37.40 34.53
N PRO A 587 24.26 37.86 33.54
CA PRO A 587 24.03 37.71 32.09
C PRO A 587 25.34 37.51 31.25
N GLU A 588 25.14 37.42 29.91
CA GLU A 588 25.98 37.90 28.81
C GLU A 588 27.49 37.52 28.73
N SER A 589 27.96 36.99 27.65
CA SER A 589 28.46 37.61 26.45
C SER A 589 29.50 36.79 25.69
N ARG A 590 29.24 36.76 24.42
CA ARG A 590 30.18 36.92 23.30
C ARG A 590 31.41 36.02 23.10
N ARG A 591 31.43 35.57 21.87
CA ARG A 591 32.49 35.58 20.83
C ARG A 591 33.26 34.31 20.53
N THR A 592 33.04 33.88 19.29
CA THR A 592 34.00 33.74 18.20
C THR A 592 35.07 32.66 18.29
N GLY A 593 35.13 31.89 17.22
CA GLY A 593 36.31 31.17 16.82
C GLY A 593 36.09 29.96 15.95
N GLN A 594 35.91 30.18 14.64
CA GLN A 594 36.42 29.20 13.67
C GLN A 594 37.95 29.17 13.79
N PRO A 595 38.63 28.07 13.45
CA PRO A 595 39.05 27.88 12.06
C PRO A 595 39.08 26.42 11.56
N SER A 596 38.87 26.29 10.25
CA SER A 596 39.42 25.23 9.39
C SER A 596 40.95 25.44 9.27
N PRO A 597 41.76 24.71 8.48
CA PRO A 597 41.73 23.31 8.00
C PRO A 597 43.10 22.63 8.09
N ALA A 598 43.24 21.36 7.75
CA ALA A 598 44.49 20.81 7.21
C ALA A 598 44.19 19.45 6.55
N LYS A 599 44.24 19.32 5.23
CA LYS A 599 45.36 18.92 4.37
C LYS A 599 45.82 17.47 4.59
N VAL A 600 45.41 16.52 3.72
CA VAL A 600 46.00 16.14 2.41
C VAL A 600 47.34 15.41 2.56
N TYR A 601 47.38 14.20 2.07
CA TYR A 601 48.42 13.51 1.32
C TYR A 601 47.78 12.26 0.75
N GLY A 602 47.76 11.94 -0.47
CA GLY A 602 48.64 12.21 -1.59
C GLY A 602 48.97 10.93 -2.29
N ALA A 603 48.44 10.81 -3.49
CA ALA A 603 49.01 10.44 -4.75
C ALA A 603 49.26 8.95 -5.05
N GLY A 604 48.74 8.54 -6.17
CA GLY A 604 49.18 7.38 -6.96
C GLY A 604 48.39 7.29 -8.26
N ASN A 605 48.96 7.82 -9.30
CA ASN A 605 48.53 7.92 -10.70
C ASN A 605 48.10 6.60 -11.33
N GLY A 606 47.16 6.68 -12.25
CA GLY A 606 46.94 5.65 -13.29
C GLY A 606 45.77 5.94 -14.20
N ASN A 607 45.96 6.79 -15.14
CA ASN A 607 45.36 6.93 -16.48
C ASN A 607 43.86 6.88 -16.73
N ALA A 608 43.42 8.00 -17.21
CA ALA A 608 42.13 8.30 -17.82
C ALA A 608 41.91 7.44 -19.09
N GLY A 609 40.75 6.87 -19.19
CA GLY A 609 40.11 6.46 -20.42
C GLY A 609 38.64 6.93 -20.33
N ARG A 610 38.32 8.05 -21.02
CA ARG A 610 36.96 8.44 -21.32
C ARG A 610 36.27 7.34 -22.12
N ALA A 611 35.22 6.77 -21.58
CA ALA A 611 34.20 6.08 -22.35
C ALA A 611 32.86 6.52 -21.76
N THR A 612 32.25 7.48 -22.46
CA THR A 612 30.83 7.74 -22.45
C THR A 612 30.15 6.56 -23.13
N GLY A 613 29.52 5.71 -22.36
CA GLY A 613 28.69 4.60 -22.81
C GLY A 613 27.72 4.29 -21.72
N ARG A 614 26.45 4.65 -21.91
CA ARG A 614 25.34 4.11 -21.14
C ARG A 614 25.50 2.58 -21.17
N GLN A 615 25.78 1.97 -20.06
CA GLN A 615 25.57 0.55 -19.90
C GLN A 615 24.07 0.39 -19.59
N GLU A 616 23.33 -0.11 -20.56
CA GLU A 616 22.08 -0.79 -20.33
C GLU A 616 22.30 -1.88 -19.27
N PRO A 617 21.34 -2.14 -18.38
CA PRO A 617 21.42 -3.26 -17.47
C PRO A 617 21.45 -4.53 -18.33
N ARG A 618 22.65 -5.11 -18.52
CA ARG A 618 22.79 -6.42 -19.13
C ARG A 618 21.96 -7.39 -18.30
N MET A 619 20.96 -7.98 -18.92
CA MET A 619 20.37 -9.23 -18.46
C MET A 619 21.46 -10.29 -18.55
N VAL A 620 22.18 -10.48 -17.46
CA VAL A 620 23.10 -11.60 -17.33
C VAL A 620 22.26 -12.82 -17.08
N GLU A 621 22.41 -13.86 -17.90
CA GLU A 621 21.84 -15.18 -17.60
C GLU A 621 22.30 -15.57 -16.19
N ASN A 622 21.31 -15.74 -15.33
CA ASN A 622 21.55 -15.92 -13.91
C ASN A 622 21.87 -17.40 -13.63
N ASN A 623 23.14 -17.75 -13.67
CA ASN A 623 23.64 -19.07 -13.33
C ASN A 623 23.62 -19.34 -11.83
N GLY A 624 23.35 -18.30 -11.01
CA GLY A 624 23.41 -18.35 -9.57
C GLY A 624 24.83 -18.57 -9.05
N GLU A 625 25.80 -18.07 -9.75
CA GLU A 625 27.19 -18.04 -9.30
C GLU A 625 27.44 -16.94 -8.27
N TYR A 626 28.60 -16.96 -7.63
CA TYR A 626 28.98 -15.97 -6.64
C TYR A 626 28.94 -14.55 -7.21
N GLY A 627 28.13 -13.70 -6.58
CA GLY A 627 27.98 -12.30 -6.99
C GLY A 627 26.95 -12.04 -8.06
N ASP A 628 26.32 -13.07 -8.64
CA ASP A 628 25.30 -12.90 -9.65
C ASP A 628 24.03 -12.21 -9.07
N MET A 629 23.50 -11.29 -9.86
CA MET A 629 22.20 -10.68 -9.55
C MET A 629 21.07 -11.67 -9.91
N PRO A 630 20.23 -12.08 -8.97
CA PRO A 630 19.15 -13.01 -9.28
C PRO A 630 18.06 -12.39 -10.18
N ASP A 631 17.39 -13.24 -10.98
CA ASP A 631 16.17 -12.86 -11.68
C ASP A 631 15.10 -12.40 -10.66
N ALA A 632 14.31 -11.39 -11.02
CA ALA A 632 13.24 -10.85 -10.17
C ALA A 632 12.28 -11.93 -9.66
N LYS A 633 11.96 -12.93 -10.50
CA LYS A 633 11.13 -14.08 -10.10
C LYS A 633 11.76 -14.98 -9.05
N ALA A 634 13.10 -15.00 -8.97
CA ALA A 634 13.84 -15.75 -7.97
C ALA A 634 13.94 -14.99 -6.63
N LEU A 635 13.76 -13.69 -6.65
CA LEU A 635 13.85 -12.82 -5.47
C LEU A 635 12.56 -12.79 -4.65
N MET A 636 11.40 -12.99 -5.25
CA MET A 636 10.13 -13.00 -4.51
C MET A 636 9.90 -14.36 -3.88
N PRO A 637 9.66 -14.43 -2.56
CA PRO A 637 9.17 -15.67 -1.96
C PRO A 637 7.82 -16.02 -2.58
N ALA A 638 7.69 -17.22 -3.09
CA ALA A 638 6.46 -17.70 -3.69
C ALA A 638 5.39 -17.87 -2.61
N GLY A 639 4.39 -17.01 -2.62
CA GLY A 639 3.17 -17.14 -1.81
C GLY A 639 3.33 -16.67 -0.36
N HIS A 640 2.41 -15.83 0.07
CA HIS A 640 2.26 -15.44 1.48
C HIS A 640 1.24 -16.35 2.14
N SER A 641 1.69 -17.53 2.60
CA SER A 641 0.92 -18.26 3.60
C SER A 641 1.32 -17.71 4.97
N ARG A 642 0.37 -17.33 5.79
CA ARG A 642 0.63 -16.82 7.16
C ARG A 642 1.20 -17.93 8.00
N ILE A 643 2.45 -17.76 8.35
CA ILE A 643 3.22 -18.73 9.11
C ILE A 643 3.19 -18.29 10.56
N ASP A 644 2.56 -19.06 11.43
CA ASP A 644 2.53 -18.81 12.86
C ASP A 644 3.80 -19.36 13.52
N CYS A 645 4.80 -18.48 13.71
CA CYS A 645 6.02 -18.77 14.46
C CYS A 645 5.92 -18.45 15.96
N ALA A 646 4.74 -18.07 16.47
CA ALA A 646 4.54 -17.78 17.89
C ALA A 646 4.95 -18.95 18.76
N VAL A 647 5.76 -18.68 19.78
CA VAL A 647 6.30 -19.70 20.68
C VAL A 647 5.22 -20.16 21.64
N ARG A 648 4.84 -21.42 21.52
CA ARG A 648 3.82 -22.06 22.38
C ARG A 648 4.42 -22.85 23.55
N MET A 649 5.62 -23.36 23.36
CA MET A 649 6.32 -24.15 24.39
C MET A 649 7.82 -23.89 24.29
N VAL A 650 8.47 -23.82 25.43
CA VAL A 650 9.93 -23.72 25.56
C VAL A 650 10.45 -25.00 26.22
N MET A 651 11.34 -25.69 25.53
CA MET A 651 11.98 -26.92 26.03
C MET A 651 13.48 -26.70 26.15
N LYS A 652 14.02 -26.95 27.35
CA LYS A 652 15.45 -26.85 27.64
C LYS A 652 16.09 -28.21 27.52
N GLY A 653 16.91 -28.43 26.50
CA GLY A 653 17.74 -29.63 26.30
C GLY A 653 19.12 -29.47 26.89
N LYS A 654 19.94 -30.55 26.82
CA LYS A 654 21.34 -30.52 27.23
C LYS A 654 22.15 -29.74 26.18
N GLY A 655 22.42 -28.44 26.45
CA GLY A 655 23.20 -27.57 25.58
C GLY A 655 22.40 -26.85 24.50
N TYR A 656 21.06 -26.92 24.48
CA TYR A 656 20.22 -26.18 23.52
C TYR A 656 18.86 -25.81 24.12
N VAL A 657 18.15 -24.93 23.44
CA VAL A 657 16.76 -24.53 23.76
C VAL A 657 15.91 -24.70 22.52
N ASP A 658 14.82 -25.46 22.65
CA ASP A 658 13.80 -25.59 21.61
C ASP A 658 12.60 -24.70 21.92
N LEU A 659 12.21 -23.91 20.94
CA LEU A 659 11.06 -23.03 20.98
C LEU A 659 10.05 -23.55 19.94
N LEU A 660 8.98 -24.20 20.43
CA LEU A 660 7.99 -24.84 19.58
C LEU A 660 6.90 -23.85 19.19
N SER A 661 6.60 -23.79 17.91
CA SER A 661 5.47 -23.06 17.33
C SER A 661 4.50 -24.04 16.64
N SER A 662 3.36 -23.56 16.15
CA SER A 662 2.44 -24.36 15.33
C SER A 662 3.03 -24.73 13.97
N TYR A 663 3.97 -23.93 13.47
CA TYR A 663 4.59 -24.11 12.16
C TYR A 663 5.87 -24.95 12.20
N GLY A 664 6.63 -24.88 13.29
CA GLY A 664 7.90 -25.61 13.41
C GLY A 664 8.62 -25.34 14.73
N THR A 665 9.80 -25.92 14.86
CA THR A 665 10.67 -25.80 16.03
C THR A 665 11.88 -24.94 15.73
N LEU A 666 12.08 -23.90 16.52
CA LEU A 666 13.30 -23.08 16.53
C LEU A 666 14.24 -23.60 17.60
N ARG A 667 15.34 -24.20 17.22
CA ARG A 667 16.41 -24.64 18.12
C ARG A 667 17.52 -23.60 18.15
N ILE A 668 17.88 -23.16 19.33
CA ILE A 668 19.01 -22.26 19.58
C ILE A 668 20.06 -23.02 20.42
N THR A 669 21.26 -23.20 19.85
CA THR A 669 22.35 -23.92 20.47
C THR A 669 23.53 -22.96 20.65
N PRO A 670 23.86 -22.55 21.87
CA PRO A 670 25.11 -21.86 22.16
C PRO A 670 26.29 -22.78 21.90
N LEU A 671 27.26 -22.40 21.07
CA LEU A 671 28.43 -23.18 20.71
C LEU A 671 29.72 -22.61 21.29
N ALA A 672 29.78 -21.30 21.46
CA ALA A 672 30.88 -20.58 22.08
C ALA A 672 30.36 -19.33 22.80
N VAL A 673 31.22 -18.58 23.45
CA VAL A 673 30.89 -17.39 24.23
C VAL A 673 30.31 -16.25 23.36
N ASP A 674 30.50 -16.32 22.05
CA ASP A 674 30.09 -15.34 21.04
C ASP A 674 29.30 -15.96 19.89
N LEU A 675 29.04 -17.29 19.92
CA LEU A 675 28.53 -18.05 18.77
C LEU A 675 27.31 -18.87 19.13
N PHE A 676 26.24 -18.69 18.35
CA PHE A 676 25.02 -19.48 18.42
C PHE A 676 24.71 -20.15 17.09
N ARG A 677 24.23 -21.39 17.12
CA ARG A 677 23.58 -22.04 15.98
C ARG A 677 22.09 -21.83 16.07
N ILE A 678 21.50 -21.41 14.96
CA ILE A 678 20.07 -21.17 14.77
C ILE A 678 19.55 -22.21 13.77
N CYS A 679 18.67 -23.07 14.23
CA CYS A 679 18.07 -24.11 13.41
C CYS A 679 16.54 -24.01 13.49
N PHE A 680 15.85 -23.97 12.37
CA PHE A 680 14.40 -24.00 12.32
C PHE A 680 13.90 -25.06 11.34
N ALA A 681 13.02 -25.95 11.79
CA ALA A 681 12.49 -27.06 11.00
C ALA A 681 11.01 -27.32 11.28
N LYS A 682 10.26 -27.89 10.31
CA LYS A 682 8.84 -28.32 10.50
C LYS A 682 8.69 -29.43 11.53
N GLY A 683 9.73 -30.15 11.85
CA GLY A 683 9.78 -31.20 12.86
C GLY A 683 10.92 -30.99 13.83
N GLN A 684 11.63 -32.08 14.17
CA GLN A 684 12.84 -31.97 14.99
C GLN A 684 14.00 -31.44 14.17
N CYS A 685 14.77 -30.52 14.74
CA CYS A 685 16.01 -30.06 14.14
C CYS A 685 17.01 -31.22 14.07
N ARG A 686 17.37 -31.62 12.86
CA ARG A 686 18.38 -32.69 12.62
C ARG A 686 19.77 -32.11 12.87
N GLU A 687 20.69 -32.97 13.28
CA GLU A 687 22.11 -32.59 13.30
C GLU A 687 22.65 -32.64 11.88
N PHE A 688 23.26 -31.54 11.45
CA PHE A 688 23.97 -31.50 10.14
C PHE A 688 25.26 -32.33 10.27
N PRO A 689 25.59 -33.17 9.27
CA PRO A 689 26.75 -34.05 9.30
C PRO A 689 28.12 -33.33 9.33
N LYS A 690 28.15 -32.05 9.00
CA LYS A 690 29.36 -31.19 9.08
C LYS A 690 28.99 -29.86 9.74
N ALA A 691 29.08 -29.81 11.06
CA ALA A 691 28.97 -28.55 11.79
C ALA A 691 30.16 -27.67 11.48
N ALA A 692 29.91 -26.41 11.12
CA ALA A 692 30.95 -25.40 10.89
C ALA A 692 31.84 -25.16 12.13
N VAL A 693 31.28 -25.46 13.32
CA VAL A 693 31.98 -25.28 14.59
C VAL A 693 31.49 -26.38 15.53
N THR A 694 32.39 -27.11 16.17
CA THR A 694 32.11 -28.03 17.26
C THR A 694 31.88 -27.26 18.54
N ALA A 695 30.89 -27.70 19.35
CA ALA A 695 30.63 -27.09 20.65
C ALA A 695 31.87 -27.16 21.55
N ALA A 696 32.25 -26.02 22.13
CA ALA A 696 33.21 -26.02 23.22
C ALA A 696 32.57 -26.68 24.44
N GLY A 697 33.23 -27.69 25.02
CA GLY A 697 32.71 -28.43 26.18
C GLY A 697 32.36 -27.48 27.33
N ASP A 698 31.26 -27.79 28.07
CA ASP A 698 30.76 -27.09 29.26
C ASP A 698 30.54 -25.56 29.16
N LEU A 699 29.95 -25.10 28.04
CA LEU A 699 29.56 -23.72 27.92
C LEU A 699 28.38 -23.38 28.86
N ARG A 700 28.61 -22.53 29.86
CA ARG A 700 27.55 -22.03 30.73
C ARG A 700 26.66 -21.09 29.96
N CYS A 701 25.41 -21.49 29.70
CA CYS A 701 24.41 -20.63 29.15
C CYS A 701 23.28 -20.42 30.17
N THR A 702 22.74 -19.21 30.23
CA THR A 702 21.58 -18.84 31.05
C THR A 702 20.37 -18.67 30.19
N VAL A 703 19.24 -19.28 30.56
CA VAL A 703 17.96 -19.17 29.90
C VAL A 703 16.98 -18.55 30.88
N ARG A 704 16.51 -17.33 30.55
CA ARG A 704 15.45 -16.63 31.27
C ARG A 704 14.21 -16.62 30.41
N GLU A 705 13.09 -16.86 31.03
CA GLU A 705 11.80 -16.92 30.35
C GLU A 705 10.80 -16.06 31.12
N ASN A 706 10.07 -15.21 30.42
CA ASN A 706 8.93 -14.49 30.94
C ASN A 706 7.72 -14.68 30.01
N PRO A 707 6.53 -14.15 30.30
CA PRO A 707 5.35 -14.34 29.46
C PRO A 707 5.48 -13.88 27.99
N SER A 708 6.32 -12.89 27.71
CA SER A 708 6.48 -12.31 26.39
C SER A 708 7.79 -12.65 25.68
N LEU A 709 8.81 -13.11 26.42
CA LEU A 709 10.18 -13.16 25.90
C LEU A 709 10.93 -14.36 26.45
N VAL A 710 11.79 -14.95 25.60
CA VAL A 710 12.79 -15.93 25.99
C VAL A 710 14.18 -15.33 25.73
N GLU A 711 15.04 -15.28 26.74
CA GLU A 711 16.41 -14.76 26.66
C GLU A 711 17.41 -15.91 26.88
N ILE A 712 18.36 -16.05 25.96
CA ILE A 712 19.41 -17.05 26.01
C ILE A 712 20.74 -16.33 25.94
N THR A 713 21.52 -16.36 27.02
CA THR A 713 22.79 -15.65 27.12
C THR A 713 23.93 -16.65 27.22
N ALA A 714 24.95 -16.47 26.38
CA ALA A 714 26.20 -17.24 26.41
C ALA A 714 27.39 -16.26 26.25
N GLY A 715 28.24 -16.17 27.27
CA GLY A 715 29.41 -15.29 27.24
C GLY A 715 29.13 -13.85 26.88
N TYR A 716 29.57 -13.44 25.70
CA TYR A 716 29.49 -12.05 25.20
C TYR A 716 28.28 -11.76 24.32
N ALA A 717 27.40 -12.72 24.12
CA ALA A 717 26.28 -12.59 23.24
C ALA A 717 24.96 -13.08 23.84
N GLN A 718 23.87 -12.53 23.41
CA GLN A 718 22.51 -12.86 23.86
C GLN A 718 21.57 -12.99 22.67
N ILE A 719 20.68 -13.96 22.72
CA ILE A 719 19.51 -14.07 21.84
C ILE A 719 18.25 -13.84 22.64
N ARG A 720 17.38 -12.98 22.13
CA ARG A 720 16.01 -12.77 22.62
C ARG A 720 15.03 -13.25 21.58
N VAL A 721 14.03 -14.01 21.98
CA VAL A 721 12.94 -14.44 21.10
C VAL A 721 11.63 -13.93 21.66
N ASP A 722 10.94 -13.11 20.90
CA ASP A 722 9.59 -12.67 21.21
C ASP A 722 8.62 -13.84 21.08
N LYS A 723 7.88 -14.15 22.13
CA LYS A 723 6.99 -15.30 22.14
C LYS A 723 5.76 -15.14 21.23
N LYS A 724 5.30 -13.93 21.03
CA LYS A 724 4.12 -13.65 20.20
C LYS A 724 4.39 -13.81 18.71
N THR A 725 5.58 -13.48 18.28
CA THR A 725 5.96 -13.47 16.86
C THR A 725 6.94 -14.59 16.49
N GLY A 726 7.66 -15.15 17.46
CA GLY A 726 8.77 -16.07 17.24
C GLY A 726 10.02 -15.41 16.65
N ALA A 727 10.03 -14.08 16.49
CA ALA A 727 11.16 -13.36 15.94
C ALA A 727 12.33 -13.28 16.91
N LEU A 728 13.53 -13.44 16.36
CA LEU A 728 14.80 -13.45 17.07
C LEU A 728 15.45 -12.07 17.02
N THR A 729 15.99 -11.61 18.15
CA THR A 729 16.90 -10.46 18.23
C THR A 729 18.22 -10.90 18.81
N PHE A 730 19.32 -10.62 18.11
CA PHE A 730 20.68 -10.91 18.52
C PHE A 730 21.34 -9.67 19.09
N LEU A 731 21.95 -9.78 20.27
CA LEU A 731 22.51 -8.66 21.03
C LEU A 731 23.90 -9.03 21.56
N ASN A 732 24.71 -8.01 21.81
CA ASN A 732 25.90 -8.16 22.66
C ASN A 732 25.51 -8.01 24.14
N THR A 733 26.44 -8.29 25.05
CA THR A 733 26.19 -8.20 26.52
C THR A 733 25.97 -6.79 27.04
N GLN A 734 26.29 -5.77 26.26
CA GLN A 734 25.99 -4.37 26.58
C GLN A 734 24.54 -4.00 26.22
N GLY A 735 23.75 -4.95 25.69
CA GLY A 735 22.38 -4.75 25.27
C GLY A 735 22.24 -4.05 23.90
N LYS A 736 23.35 -3.87 23.17
CA LYS A 736 23.30 -3.33 21.80
C LYS A 736 22.73 -4.38 20.85
N ILE A 737 21.69 -4.02 20.13
CA ILE A 737 21.11 -4.89 19.09
C ILE A 737 22.06 -4.95 17.90
N LEU A 738 22.42 -6.17 17.54
CA LEU A 738 23.29 -6.49 16.40
C LEU A 738 22.47 -6.88 15.18
N LEU A 739 21.45 -7.72 15.34
CA LEU A 739 20.57 -8.21 14.28
C LEU A 739 19.15 -8.42 14.83
N THR A 740 18.13 -8.11 14.03
CA THR A 740 16.73 -8.41 14.36
C THR A 740 16.08 -9.12 13.19
N GLU A 741 15.36 -10.20 13.45
CA GLU A 741 14.46 -10.79 12.46
C GLU A 741 13.19 -9.95 12.36
N ARG A 742 12.56 -9.98 11.19
CA ARG A 742 11.27 -9.33 10.98
C ARG A 742 10.22 -9.91 11.94
N SER A 743 9.49 -9.04 12.61
CA SER A 743 8.49 -9.45 13.60
C SER A 743 7.31 -10.24 13.02
N ARG A 744 7.02 -10.03 11.74
CA ARG A 744 5.98 -10.76 11.01
C ARG A 744 6.61 -11.80 10.10
N GLU A 745 6.24 -13.07 10.31
CA GLU A 745 6.76 -14.21 9.51
C GLU A 745 8.30 -14.23 9.42
N PRO A 746 9.00 -14.36 10.53
CA PRO A 746 10.46 -14.25 10.54
C PRO A 746 11.15 -15.31 9.68
N ARG A 747 10.51 -16.47 9.48
CA ARG A 747 11.07 -17.61 8.75
C ARG A 747 9.99 -18.32 7.94
N GLN A 748 10.36 -18.82 6.76
CA GLN A 748 9.48 -19.58 5.89
C GLN A 748 10.21 -20.77 5.28
N LEU A 749 9.56 -21.95 5.27
CA LEU A 749 10.02 -23.17 4.60
C LEU A 749 9.13 -23.40 3.38
N GLY A 750 9.70 -23.40 2.19
CA GLY A 750 9.00 -23.65 0.94
C GLY A 750 9.42 -24.97 0.29
N GLU A 751 8.83 -25.31 -0.84
CA GLU A 751 9.10 -26.61 -1.54
C GLU A 751 10.51 -26.71 -2.13
N LYS A 752 11.12 -25.59 -2.51
CA LYS A 752 12.43 -25.55 -3.18
C LYS A 752 13.45 -24.68 -2.48
N LYS A 753 13.02 -23.78 -1.64
CA LYS A 753 13.85 -22.80 -0.94
C LYS A 753 13.26 -22.50 0.42
N ASN A 754 14.10 -22.01 1.31
CA ASN A 754 13.68 -21.45 2.58
C ASN A 754 14.09 -19.97 2.67
N TRP A 755 13.49 -19.25 3.59
CA TRP A 755 13.76 -17.82 3.79
C TRP A 755 13.82 -17.49 5.28
N SER A 756 14.80 -16.64 5.64
CA SER A 756 14.88 -15.95 6.94
C SER A 756 14.87 -14.46 6.69
N PHE A 757 13.92 -13.74 7.25
CA PHE A 757 13.69 -12.31 7.00
C PHE A 757 14.28 -11.49 8.14
N PHE A 758 15.04 -10.43 7.79
CA PHE A 758 15.75 -9.58 8.74
C PHE A 758 15.40 -8.10 8.56
N GLU A 759 15.53 -7.33 9.63
CA GLU A 759 15.41 -5.87 9.64
C GLU A 759 16.81 -5.22 9.62
N TRP A 760 17.44 -5.22 8.45
CA TRP A 760 18.75 -4.55 8.30
C TRP A 760 18.57 -3.04 8.25
N LYS A 761 19.46 -2.32 8.92
CA LYS A 761 19.40 -0.86 8.96
C LYS A 761 20.02 -0.24 7.71
N LYS A 762 19.53 0.93 7.30
CA LYS A 762 20.04 1.64 6.09
C LYS A 762 21.54 1.92 6.14
N ASP A 763 22.10 2.17 7.33
CA ASP A 763 23.52 2.41 7.57
C ASP A 763 24.34 1.14 7.76
N GLU A 764 23.74 -0.03 7.58
CA GLU A 764 24.37 -1.32 7.76
C GLU A 764 25.02 -1.81 6.47
N ALA A 765 26.33 -1.98 6.50
CA ALA A 765 27.06 -2.59 5.40
C ALA A 765 27.12 -4.10 5.59
N LEU A 766 26.60 -4.84 4.62
CA LEU A 766 26.66 -6.29 4.54
C LEU A 766 27.77 -6.71 3.57
N ILE A 767 28.60 -7.63 3.97
CA ILE A 767 29.74 -8.12 3.18
C ILE A 767 29.62 -9.64 3.08
N ALA A 768 29.25 -10.14 1.91
CA ALA A 768 29.22 -11.56 1.63
C ALA A 768 30.62 -12.08 1.31
N GLY A 769 30.91 -13.22 1.85
CA GLY A 769 32.19 -13.93 1.73
C GLY A 769 32.34 -14.86 2.93
N GLY A 770 33.13 -15.87 2.85
CA GLY A 770 33.51 -16.67 4.02
C GLY A 770 34.69 -16.05 4.75
N ILE A 771 35.00 -16.56 5.91
CA ILE A 771 36.26 -16.27 6.58
C ILE A 771 37.40 -16.70 5.64
N GLY A 772 38.14 -15.74 5.11
CA GLY A 772 39.24 -15.96 4.14
C GLY A 772 38.82 -15.89 2.66
N ALA A 773 37.66 -15.35 2.34
CA ALA A 773 37.24 -15.15 0.94
C ALA A 773 38.23 -14.25 0.19
N PRO A 774 38.68 -14.63 -1.01
CA PRO A 774 39.67 -13.84 -1.78
C PRO A 774 39.07 -12.54 -2.34
N LYS A 775 37.72 -12.44 -2.43
CA LYS A 775 36.99 -11.26 -2.91
C LYS A 775 35.72 -11.06 -2.08
N PRO A 776 35.74 -10.26 -1.02
CA PRO A 776 34.52 -9.92 -0.29
C PRO A 776 33.55 -9.14 -1.18
N LEU A 777 32.28 -9.54 -1.24
CA LEU A 777 31.23 -8.88 -1.99
C LEU A 777 30.43 -7.98 -1.06
N LYS A 778 30.45 -6.68 -1.30
CA LYS A 778 29.60 -5.73 -0.55
C LYS A 778 28.19 -5.77 -1.10
N ILE A 779 27.23 -6.14 -0.26
CA ILE A 779 25.80 -6.14 -0.58
C ILE A 779 25.21 -4.84 0.00
N GLY A 780 24.92 -3.90 -0.90
CA GLY A 780 24.20 -2.67 -0.58
C GLY A 780 22.71 -2.86 -0.80
N ASN A 781 22.06 -1.91 -1.50
CA ASN A 781 20.70 -2.06 -1.98
C ASN A 781 20.67 -2.97 -3.22
N SER A 782 21.01 -4.26 -3.03
CA SER A 782 21.16 -5.26 -4.08
C SER A 782 20.89 -6.67 -3.53
N ALA A 783 20.80 -7.63 -4.43
CA ALA A 783 20.78 -9.04 -4.08
C ALA A 783 21.91 -9.79 -4.78
N ALA A 784 22.47 -10.79 -4.14
CA ALA A 784 23.52 -11.59 -4.73
C ALA A 784 23.53 -13.01 -4.17
N TYR A 785 23.91 -13.98 -5.03
CA TYR A 785 24.27 -15.32 -4.60
C TYR A 785 25.69 -15.37 -4.03
N PHE A 786 25.87 -16.14 -2.98
CA PHE A 786 27.19 -16.52 -2.52
C PHE A 786 27.21 -17.98 -2.05
N SER A 787 28.23 -18.68 -2.42
CA SER A 787 28.47 -20.09 -2.04
C SER A 787 29.94 -20.38 -2.09
N TYR A 788 30.34 -21.43 -1.42
CA TYR A 788 31.66 -22.04 -1.60
C TYR A 788 31.51 -23.51 -1.96
N GLY A 789 32.28 -23.93 -2.94
CA GLY A 789 32.26 -25.32 -3.37
C GLY A 789 32.66 -26.31 -2.27
N ARG A 790 32.16 -27.54 -2.33
CA ARG A 790 32.43 -28.60 -1.32
C ARG A 790 33.90 -28.96 -1.17
N ALA A 791 34.77 -28.54 -2.10
CA ALA A 791 36.18 -28.89 -2.11
C ALA A 791 37.06 -28.07 -1.17
N ASP A 792 36.55 -26.92 -0.67
CA ASP A 792 37.44 -25.90 -0.04
C ASP A 792 37.35 -25.84 1.49
N ASP A 793 36.67 -26.68 2.19
CA ASP A 793 36.42 -26.60 3.66
C ASP A 793 36.00 -25.19 4.18
N ARG A 794 35.55 -24.33 3.29
CA ARG A 794 35.11 -22.98 3.60
C ARG A 794 33.61 -22.93 3.74
N TYR A 795 33.14 -22.07 4.63
CA TYR A 795 31.73 -21.84 4.89
C TYR A 795 31.30 -20.52 4.31
N PRO A 796 30.15 -20.45 3.58
CA PRO A 796 29.59 -19.16 3.18
C PRO A 796 29.32 -18.31 4.41
N GLY A 797 29.67 -17.02 4.37
CA GLY A 797 29.47 -16.11 5.49
C GLY A 797 28.99 -14.74 5.02
N LEU A 798 28.26 -14.04 5.89
CA LEU A 798 27.79 -12.66 5.73
C LEU A 798 28.20 -11.86 6.96
N ALA A 799 29.13 -10.92 6.80
CA ALA A 799 29.58 -10.05 7.88
C ALA A 799 28.83 -8.72 7.83
N SER A 800 28.52 -8.15 9.00
CA SER A 800 27.83 -6.86 9.13
C SER A 800 28.72 -5.83 9.84
N SER A 801 28.62 -4.58 9.38
CA SER A 801 29.22 -3.42 10.05
C SER A 801 28.65 -3.15 11.46
N LYS A 802 27.55 -3.80 11.83
CA LYS A 802 26.95 -3.69 13.18
C LYS A 802 27.67 -4.57 14.21
N GLY A 803 28.62 -5.41 13.79
CA GLY A 803 29.44 -6.24 14.67
C GLY A 803 28.90 -7.65 14.85
N TYR A 804 28.36 -8.26 13.80
CA TYR A 804 28.01 -9.67 13.78
C TYR A 804 28.41 -10.33 12.46
N GLU A 805 28.41 -11.64 12.46
CA GLU A 805 28.64 -12.47 11.29
C GLU A 805 27.62 -13.64 11.28
N MET A 806 27.06 -13.88 10.09
CA MET A 806 26.29 -15.09 9.82
C MET A 806 27.18 -16.08 9.07
N ILE A 807 27.14 -17.34 9.47
CA ILE A 807 27.90 -18.43 8.84
C ILE A 807 26.91 -19.50 8.43
N PHE A 808 27.01 -20.00 7.22
CA PHE A 808 26.10 -21.01 6.68
C PHE A 808 26.80 -22.36 6.51
N PRO A 809 26.10 -23.50 6.51
CA PRO A 809 26.68 -24.82 6.33
C PRO A 809 27.50 -24.94 5.04
N ALA A 810 28.54 -25.76 5.05
CA ALA A 810 29.40 -25.99 3.89
C ALA A 810 28.61 -26.53 2.69
N GLY A 811 28.81 -25.92 1.53
CA GLY A 811 28.15 -26.31 0.29
C GLY A 811 26.74 -25.70 0.12
N SER A 812 26.26 -24.88 1.07
CA SER A 812 25.00 -24.14 0.90
C SER A 812 25.18 -23.06 -0.16
N ARG A 813 24.20 -22.96 -1.06
CA ARG A 813 24.03 -21.84 -1.97
C ARG A 813 23.09 -20.83 -1.32
N VAL A 814 23.64 -19.69 -1.01
CA VAL A 814 22.94 -18.67 -0.23
C VAL A 814 22.66 -17.46 -1.09
N LEU A 815 21.41 -17.02 -1.10
CA LEU A 815 20.99 -15.76 -1.67
C LEU A 815 20.79 -14.75 -0.55
N CYS A 816 21.52 -13.66 -0.56
CA CYS A 816 21.23 -12.50 0.27
C CYS A 816 20.46 -11.46 -0.57
N CYS A 817 19.27 -11.11 -0.17
CA CYS A 817 18.50 -10.03 -0.75
C CYS A 817 18.41 -8.89 0.26
N ASN A 818 18.98 -7.72 -0.07
CA ASN A 818 18.86 -6.49 0.70
C ASN A 818 18.24 -5.40 -0.16
N ILE A 819 17.09 -5.72 -0.77
CA ILE A 819 16.33 -4.81 -1.61
C ILE A 819 14.93 -4.69 -0.99
N ALA A 820 14.58 -3.51 -0.52
CA ALA A 820 13.31 -3.28 0.19
C ALA A 820 12.08 -3.75 -0.60
N MET A 821 12.08 -3.59 -1.93
CA MET A 821 10.98 -4.01 -2.81
C MET A 821 10.77 -5.54 -2.84
N TYR A 822 11.84 -6.32 -2.74
CA TYR A 822 11.77 -7.79 -2.73
C TYR A 822 11.84 -8.38 -1.32
N GLY A 823 12.06 -7.53 -0.32
CA GLY A 823 12.28 -7.92 1.06
C GLY A 823 13.77 -8.03 1.42
N THR A 824 14.03 -7.99 2.71
CA THR A 824 15.36 -8.13 3.29
C THR A 824 15.50 -9.52 3.91
N TYR A 825 16.18 -10.44 3.23
CA TYR A 825 16.22 -11.83 3.64
C TYR A 825 17.47 -12.58 3.17
N ILE A 826 17.70 -13.70 3.83
CA ILE A 826 18.55 -14.77 3.36
C ILE A 826 17.67 -15.93 2.89
N SER A 827 18.01 -16.50 1.73
CA SER A 827 17.37 -17.72 1.21
C SER A 827 18.40 -18.78 0.89
N MET A 828 18.08 -20.02 1.20
CA MET A 828 18.89 -21.20 0.89
C MET A 828 18.08 -22.22 0.09
N GLU A 829 18.74 -23.02 -0.75
CA GLU A 829 18.11 -24.05 -1.59
C GLU A 829 17.79 -25.35 -0.81
N GLU A 830 17.62 -25.26 0.48
CA GLU A 830 17.21 -26.35 1.34
C GLU A 830 15.74 -26.16 1.73
N THR A 831 14.94 -27.23 1.70
CA THR A 831 13.48 -27.13 1.78
C THR A 831 12.92 -27.30 3.20
N ASP A 832 13.53 -28.19 4.00
CA ASP A 832 12.95 -28.63 5.25
C ASP A 832 13.53 -27.97 6.49
N ILE A 833 14.62 -27.22 6.34
CA ILE A 833 15.39 -26.69 7.45
C ILE A 833 16.05 -25.38 7.10
N ILE A 834 16.03 -24.44 8.05
CA ILE A 834 16.88 -23.25 8.05
C ILE A 834 17.97 -23.50 9.07
N ASP A 835 19.23 -23.40 8.68
CA ASP A 835 20.38 -23.60 9.57
C ASP A 835 21.48 -22.58 9.28
N TYR A 836 21.82 -21.80 10.27
CA TYR A 836 22.92 -20.86 10.21
C TYR A 836 23.49 -20.58 11.61
N TYR A 837 24.64 -19.96 11.64
CA TYR A 837 25.32 -19.57 12.87
C TYR A 837 25.40 -18.06 12.98
N LEU A 838 25.18 -17.54 14.18
CA LEU A 838 25.34 -16.12 14.52
C LEU A 838 26.54 -15.95 15.44
N ARG A 839 27.51 -15.14 15.03
CA ARG A 839 28.68 -14.78 15.82
C ARG A 839 28.66 -13.28 16.12
N ALA A 840 28.84 -12.88 17.37
CA ALA A 840 29.13 -11.50 17.77
C ALA A 840 30.62 -11.19 17.59
N LYS A 841 30.92 -10.00 17.02
CA LYS A 841 32.33 -9.54 16.83
C LYS A 841 32.69 -8.43 17.80
#